data_b43db7a3d125f070f0ede7c37d92cf00
#
_entry.id   b43db7a3d125f070f0ede7c37d92cf00
#
_cell.length_a   1.000
_cell.length_b   1.000
_cell.length_c   1.000
_cell.angle_alpha   90.00
_cell.angle_beta   90.00
_cell.angle_gamma   90.00
#
_symmetry.space_group_name_H-M   'P 1'
#
loop_
_entity.id
_entity.type
_entity.pdbx_description
1 polymer ?
#
loop_
_entity_poly.entity_id
_entity_poly.type
_entity_poly.pdbx_seq_one_letter_code
_entity_poly.pdbx_strand_id
1 'polypeptide(L)'
;MKQKLIKKNMFLFFLMAPLLLLAQDVVKGKVTDSSLGDPLPGVNVVIKGTTTGTTTDFDGNYELSVDNFPSILVFSSLGYASKEMQVSGPSTLNVALDESATGLEEVVVTGLATSVKRSNAANAVASVSADELTGRTPPQTLDGALAGKFAGAQITAASGAPGGGMSVKLRGVTSINGQGQPLYIIDGVYVNNNSVYAGGLNEISNAAGGGASSTDSQDNASNRIADINPDDIQNIEILKGASASAIYGSRAAAGVIIITTKKGKAGKTKINVSQALGWNEAVNLLGQRNWTAALAESVYGEGALYTAAESAGRLRDYEKVIYGEKGFITNTNLSISGGGEKTSFFGSFTNNEEDGIVKRTGASKQSLRLNVDHRITDDIKLSLTGNYLKSSADRGFFNNDNSNTTIGVSLLFTRPWDYLLPDADGNYPDHPANSSNQIHTRDVMTNNESVSRLIAGGALDVNLFRNENQSLKMILKAGVDTYTLKTTVFFPRELQFMSPAVGGVDGLSSDGTTQNADANFSGFLVHNFRTDNELSFTTQAGVTNEQFSQNTVRVTSTGLIASEQNVDQAANVKVDQFRLEQEDAGFFVQEEVNYQDKIVGTLGIRGDKSSNNGDANKLFYYPKASLAANIHNFDFWNIEAMNQLKLRAAYGEAGNFAPNGALFTTYINSLISGNVGIITPATLGDPSIQPERQKEFEIGLDAGFFNNKVTLEFTWYNKKVEDLILQADNEPSSGYTFRWANAGALENKGAEIGLNVNAFDSENFSWDSGIIWFRNRSEITELTVASFDTQGFGTGLGTFRIEEGKSATQIVGNDENGNVVALGDAEPDFQMSFNNNFKYKDFTLSFFWHWKKGGDNVNLSRLLSDFGNTSADYDKMNLDPSGTLNNGDYRKSAFGGGFADPFVEDASYLKLREIGLYYNLPENALQKLFNGNVSNVKVGLSGHNIINIFDYNSYDPEVSNFGSTAAGIGIEVAPFPSSKRFMFHLSIGL
;
A
#
# COMPACT_ATOMS: atom_id res chain seq x y z
N MET A 1 78.51 -24.18 40.02
CA MET A 1 78.11 -24.89 38.81
C MET A 1 76.99 -25.88 39.02
N LYS A 2 76.69 -26.33 40.24
CA LYS A 2 75.58 -27.29 40.53
C LYS A 2 74.15 -26.67 40.63
N GLN A 3 74.05 -25.38 40.91
CA GLN A 3 72.70 -24.74 41.02
C GLN A 3 72.04 -24.31 39.65
N LYS A 4 72.83 -24.26 38.56
CA LYS A 4 72.29 -23.97 37.21
C LYS A 4 71.72 -25.20 36.49
N LEU A 5 72.12 -26.40 36.91
CA LEU A 5 71.56 -27.63 36.32
C LEU A 5 70.15 -28.01 36.85
N ILE A 6 69.87 -27.68 38.09
CA ILE A 6 68.59 -28.01 38.75
C ILE A 6 67.50 -27.10 38.19
N LYS A 7 67.75 -25.82 37.90
CA LYS A 7 66.77 -24.91 37.33
C LYS A 7 66.47 -25.23 35.81
N LYS A 8 67.41 -25.85 35.13
CA LYS A 8 67.18 -26.20 33.71
C LYS A 8 66.40 -27.48 33.56
N ASN A 9 66.51 -28.43 34.43
CA ASN A 9 65.69 -29.63 34.43
C ASN A 9 64.26 -29.41 35.01
N MET A 10 64.09 -28.47 35.93
CA MET A 10 62.79 -28.10 36.44
C MET A 10 61.97 -27.30 35.40
N PHE A 11 62.63 -26.54 34.53
CA PHE A 11 61.96 -25.87 33.41
C PHE A 11 61.55 -26.83 32.26
N LEU A 12 62.30 -27.92 32.04
CA LEU A 12 61.97 -28.95 31.09
C LEU A 12 60.80 -29.88 31.60
N PHE A 13 60.64 -30.02 32.92
CA PHE A 13 59.56 -30.80 33.52
C PHE A 13 58.21 -30.00 33.54
N PHE A 14 58.31 -28.65 33.60
CA PHE A 14 57.14 -27.82 33.48
C PHE A 14 56.69 -27.58 31.98
N LEU A 15 57.59 -27.86 31.02
CA LEU A 15 57.27 -27.77 29.60
C LEU A 15 56.68 -29.11 29.08
N MET A 16 56.72 -30.20 29.85
CA MET A 16 56.15 -31.52 29.46
C MET A 16 54.81 -31.83 30.19
N ALA A 17 54.29 -30.92 31.03
CA ALA A 17 53.10 -31.17 31.86
C ALA A 17 51.74 -30.74 31.29
N PRO A 18 51.56 -30.24 30.03
CA PRO A 18 50.24 -30.06 29.46
C PRO A 18 50.07 -30.91 28.19
N LEU A 19 50.09 -32.20 28.24
CA LEU A 19 49.65 -33.09 27.15
C LEU A 19 48.67 -34.14 27.68
N LEU A 20 47.91 -33.76 28.72
CA LEU A 20 46.60 -34.36 28.93
C LEU A 20 45.57 -33.35 28.34
N LEU A 21 45.53 -33.22 27.01
CA LEU A 21 44.36 -32.74 26.31
C LEU A 21 43.21 -33.67 26.65
N LEU A 22 42.34 -33.25 27.55
CA LEU A 22 41.00 -33.72 27.60
C LEU A 22 40.45 -33.55 26.17
N ALA A 23 40.23 -34.59 25.46
CA ALA A 23 39.45 -34.57 24.22
C ALA A 23 38.07 -34.05 24.62
N GLN A 24 37.82 -32.76 24.40
CA GLN A 24 36.50 -32.23 24.51
C GLN A 24 35.71 -32.83 23.34
N ASP A 25 34.56 -33.44 23.65
CA ASP A 25 33.67 -33.98 22.66
C ASP A 25 33.00 -32.82 21.89
N VAL A 26 33.45 -32.59 20.70
CA VAL A 26 33.08 -31.40 19.89
C VAL A 26 32.20 -31.81 18.73
N VAL A 27 31.08 -31.08 18.56
CA VAL A 27 30.24 -31.12 17.35
C VAL A 27 30.53 -29.84 16.55
N LYS A 28 30.83 -30.02 15.29
CA LYS A 28 31.11 -28.91 14.37
C LYS A 28 30.32 -29.10 13.08
N GLY A 29 30.16 -28.06 12.31
CA GLY A 29 29.45 -28.14 11.04
C GLY A 29 29.22 -26.77 10.43
N LYS A 30 28.42 -26.73 9.40
CA LYS A 30 28.05 -25.54 8.68
C LYS A 30 26.53 -25.34 8.68
N VAL A 31 26.08 -24.13 8.92
CA VAL A 31 24.66 -23.76 8.79
C VAL A 31 24.49 -22.93 7.53
N THR A 32 23.49 -23.30 6.74
CA THR A 32 23.18 -22.65 5.46
C THR A 32 21.70 -22.30 5.36
N ASP A 33 21.37 -21.36 4.49
CA ASP A 33 20.00 -21.12 4.03
C ASP A 33 19.53 -22.28 3.15
N SER A 34 18.32 -22.79 3.39
CA SER A 34 17.80 -23.95 2.63
C SER A 34 17.39 -23.59 1.20
N SER A 35 17.05 -22.34 0.92
CA SER A 35 16.59 -21.88 -0.38
C SER A 35 17.71 -21.43 -1.31
N LEU A 36 18.75 -20.82 -0.73
CA LEU A 36 19.86 -20.22 -1.46
C LEU A 36 21.16 -21.03 -1.33
N GLY A 37 21.25 -21.95 -0.34
CA GLY A 37 22.49 -22.68 -0.02
C GLY A 37 23.57 -21.80 0.62
N ASP A 38 23.26 -20.54 0.90
CA ASP A 38 24.17 -19.56 1.44
C ASP A 38 24.55 -19.84 2.90
N PRO A 39 25.81 -19.64 3.31
CA PRO A 39 26.20 -19.76 4.70
C PRO A 39 25.48 -18.71 5.56
N LEU A 40 24.96 -19.14 6.70
CA LEU A 40 24.28 -18.29 7.67
C LEU A 40 25.20 -17.91 8.83
N PRO A 41 25.78 -16.71 8.88
CA PRO A 41 26.55 -16.25 10.02
C PRO A 41 25.64 -15.80 11.17
N GLY A 42 26.14 -15.98 12.42
CA GLY A 42 25.43 -15.51 13.60
C GLY A 42 24.24 -16.38 14.01
N VAL A 43 24.09 -17.58 13.47
CA VAL A 43 23.10 -18.57 13.94
C VAL A 43 23.48 -19.02 15.35
N ASN A 44 22.54 -18.93 16.28
CA ASN A 44 22.73 -19.49 17.61
C ASN A 44 22.61 -21.02 17.55
N VAL A 45 23.62 -21.73 18.07
CA VAL A 45 23.64 -23.18 18.20
C VAL A 45 23.74 -23.50 19.69
N VAL A 46 22.65 -23.97 20.29
CA VAL A 46 22.55 -24.16 21.74
C VAL A 46 22.14 -25.60 22.05
N ILE A 47 22.71 -26.17 23.12
CA ILE A 47 22.27 -27.49 23.63
C ILE A 47 20.92 -27.30 24.32
N LYS A 48 19.88 -28.00 23.82
CA LYS A 48 18.52 -27.90 24.33
C LYS A 48 18.42 -28.05 25.84
N GLY A 49 17.77 -27.08 26.49
CA GLY A 49 17.60 -27.07 27.95
C GLY A 49 18.81 -26.55 28.76
N THR A 50 19.83 -26.01 28.10
CA THR A 50 21.03 -25.42 28.72
C THR A 50 21.29 -24.00 28.19
N THR A 51 22.23 -23.28 28.83
CA THR A 51 22.76 -22.01 28.31
C THR A 51 24.07 -22.19 27.55
N THR A 52 24.53 -23.44 27.35
CA THR A 52 25.76 -23.77 26.64
C THR A 52 25.49 -23.74 25.13
N GLY A 53 26.17 -22.84 24.43
CA GLY A 53 26.00 -22.66 22.99
C GLY A 53 27.14 -21.88 22.34
N THR A 54 27.09 -21.80 21.02
CA THR A 54 28.02 -21.03 20.18
C THR A 54 27.23 -20.31 19.08
N THR A 55 27.90 -19.46 18.31
CA THR A 55 27.34 -18.86 17.11
C THR A 55 28.14 -19.22 15.89
N THR A 56 27.48 -19.29 14.72
CA THR A 56 28.19 -19.53 13.47
C THR A 56 29.08 -18.35 13.08
N ASP A 57 30.24 -18.68 12.51
CA ASP A 57 31.16 -17.70 11.92
C ASP A 57 30.65 -17.15 10.58
N PHE A 58 31.44 -16.32 9.90
CA PHE A 58 31.07 -15.68 8.63
C PHE A 58 30.84 -16.66 7.46
N ASP A 59 31.48 -17.83 7.52
CA ASP A 59 31.30 -18.89 6.53
C ASP A 59 30.20 -19.88 6.96
N GLY A 60 29.44 -19.56 8.01
CA GLY A 60 28.37 -20.38 8.55
C GLY A 60 28.88 -21.55 9.43
N ASN A 61 30.18 -21.69 9.71
CA ASN A 61 30.71 -22.79 10.48
C ASN A 61 30.49 -22.54 11.97
N TYR A 62 30.27 -23.62 12.71
CA TYR A 62 30.21 -23.61 14.15
C TYR A 62 31.02 -24.74 14.77
N GLU A 63 31.46 -24.55 15.98
CA GLU A 63 32.11 -25.55 16.81
C GLU A 63 31.58 -25.42 18.26
N LEU A 64 31.00 -26.51 18.79
CA LEU A 64 30.36 -26.55 20.09
C LEU A 64 30.84 -27.76 20.88
N SER A 65 31.39 -27.52 22.07
CA SER A 65 31.71 -28.60 23.03
C SER A 65 30.42 -29.12 23.67
N VAL A 66 30.23 -30.42 23.65
CA VAL A 66 29.03 -31.09 24.17
C VAL A 66 29.48 -32.11 25.21
N ASP A 67 29.19 -31.84 26.48
CA ASP A 67 29.65 -32.65 27.62
C ASP A 67 28.95 -33.99 27.74
N ASN A 68 27.76 -34.16 27.19
CA ASN A 68 26.95 -35.39 27.29
C ASN A 68 26.29 -35.75 25.98
N PHE A 69 26.32 -37.01 25.57
CA PHE A 69 25.61 -37.56 24.44
C PHE A 69 24.66 -38.69 24.87
N PRO A 70 23.47 -38.84 24.23
CA PRO A 70 22.96 -38.03 23.13
C PRO A 70 22.42 -36.67 23.61
N SER A 71 22.66 -35.61 22.79
CA SER A 71 22.14 -34.27 23.03
C SER A 71 21.35 -33.76 21.84
N ILE A 72 20.44 -32.83 22.04
CA ILE A 72 19.73 -32.11 20.97
C ILE A 72 20.32 -30.70 20.84
N LEU A 73 20.78 -30.38 19.65
CA LEU A 73 21.23 -29.03 19.31
C LEU A 73 20.08 -28.24 18.66
N VAL A 74 19.85 -27.03 19.13
CA VAL A 74 18.84 -26.11 18.60
C VAL A 74 19.58 -25.05 17.78
N PHE A 75 19.26 -24.94 16.51
CA PHE A 75 19.75 -23.93 15.59
C PHE A 75 18.70 -22.88 15.41
N SER A 76 18.99 -21.61 15.74
CA SER A 76 18.04 -20.51 15.63
C SER A 76 18.70 -19.27 15.09
N SER A 77 18.03 -18.57 14.15
CA SER A 77 18.46 -17.32 13.56
C SER A 77 17.24 -16.47 13.26
N LEU A 78 17.40 -15.14 13.32
CA LEU A 78 16.34 -14.20 12.99
C LEU A 78 15.91 -14.37 11.53
N GLY A 79 14.61 -14.56 11.30
CA GLY A 79 14.05 -14.78 9.96
C GLY A 79 14.06 -16.24 9.49
N TYR A 80 14.47 -17.19 10.33
CA TYR A 80 14.53 -18.61 10.01
C TYR A 80 13.76 -19.46 11.02
N ALA A 81 13.16 -20.55 10.56
CA ALA A 81 12.56 -21.53 11.43
C ALA A 81 13.64 -22.23 12.27
N SER A 82 13.45 -22.29 13.59
CA SER A 82 14.37 -23.02 14.47
C SER A 82 14.36 -24.50 14.16
N LYS A 83 15.54 -25.11 14.08
CA LYS A 83 15.72 -26.53 13.76
C LYS A 83 16.41 -27.28 14.89
N GLU A 84 15.84 -28.41 15.29
CA GLU A 84 16.42 -29.29 16.32
C GLU A 84 17.07 -30.52 15.67
N MET A 85 18.30 -30.79 16.06
CA MET A 85 19.06 -31.93 15.54
C MET A 85 19.67 -32.74 16.68
N GLN A 86 19.39 -34.03 16.72
CA GLN A 86 19.97 -34.94 17.70
C GLN A 86 21.38 -35.36 17.29
N VAL A 87 22.32 -35.25 18.21
CA VAL A 87 23.72 -35.69 18.06
C VAL A 87 24.00 -36.81 19.07
N SER A 88 24.57 -37.91 18.60
CA SER A 88 24.86 -39.09 19.42
C SER A 88 26.34 -39.25 19.77
N GLY A 89 27.18 -38.31 19.34
CA GLY A 89 28.62 -38.30 19.57
C GLY A 89 29.30 -37.14 18.80
N PRO A 90 30.60 -36.95 18.99
CA PRO A 90 31.39 -35.97 18.22
C PRO A 90 31.22 -36.19 16.72
N SER A 91 30.79 -35.18 15.98
CA SER A 91 30.45 -35.32 14.57
C SER A 91 30.50 -33.99 13.82
N THR A 92 30.52 -34.08 12.50
CA THR A 92 30.29 -32.90 11.63
C THR A 92 28.84 -32.92 11.21
N LEU A 93 28.05 -31.91 11.65
CA LEU A 93 26.62 -31.78 11.37
C LEU A 93 26.36 -30.49 10.59
N ASN A 94 26.06 -30.62 9.31
CA ASN A 94 25.63 -29.50 8.48
C ASN A 94 24.12 -29.37 8.54
N VAL A 95 23.62 -28.13 8.71
CA VAL A 95 22.19 -27.84 8.90
C VAL A 95 21.75 -26.75 7.93
N ALA A 96 20.69 -27.00 7.17
CA ALA A 96 20.02 -25.99 6.38
C ALA A 96 18.81 -25.48 7.16
N LEU A 97 18.69 -24.16 7.32
CA LEU A 97 17.55 -23.50 7.96
C LEU A 97 16.62 -22.96 6.88
N ASP A 98 15.32 -23.15 7.08
CA ASP A 98 14.28 -22.62 6.19
C ASP A 98 13.90 -21.21 6.62
N GLU A 99 13.79 -20.26 5.65
CA GLU A 99 13.24 -18.94 5.94
C GLU A 99 11.79 -19.07 6.42
N SER A 100 11.45 -18.37 7.48
CA SER A 100 10.11 -18.38 8.05
C SER A 100 9.66 -16.96 8.39
N ALA A 101 8.73 -16.46 7.62
CA ALA A 101 8.06 -15.20 7.89
C ALA A 101 6.95 -15.29 8.96
N THR A 102 6.59 -16.52 9.37
CA THR A 102 5.48 -16.78 10.30
C THR A 102 5.93 -17.46 11.60
N GLY A 103 7.22 -17.56 11.85
CA GLY A 103 7.77 -18.12 13.08
C GLY A 103 7.43 -17.27 14.31
N LEU A 104 6.94 -17.90 15.37
CA LEU A 104 6.58 -17.22 16.64
C LEU A 104 7.77 -16.67 17.41
N GLU A 105 8.98 -17.03 17.04
CA GLU A 105 10.21 -16.40 17.49
C GLU A 105 10.58 -15.17 16.64
N GLU A 106 9.80 -14.87 15.59
CA GLU A 106 9.93 -13.66 14.81
C GLU A 106 9.83 -12.43 15.71
N VAL A 107 10.75 -11.50 15.52
CA VAL A 107 10.76 -10.23 16.25
C VAL A 107 10.04 -9.20 15.40
N VAL A 108 8.90 -8.74 15.87
CA VAL A 108 8.11 -7.70 15.19
C VAL A 108 8.42 -6.33 15.76
N VAL A 109 8.51 -5.32 14.91
CA VAL A 109 8.66 -3.92 15.33
C VAL A 109 7.27 -3.40 15.74
N THR A 110 6.99 -3.39 17.02
CA THR A 110 5.71 -2.93 17.58
C THR A 110 5.76 -1.53 18.16
N GLY A 111 6.94 -0.92 18.21
CA GLY A 111 7.16 0.36 18.87
C GLY A 111 8.23 1.22 18.20
N LEU A 112 8.29 2.49 18.61
CA LEU A 112 9.26 3.47 18.11
C LEU A 112 10.71 3.13 18.46
N ALA A 113 10.93 2.43 19.59
CA ALA A 113 12.26 2.18 20.16
C ALA A 113 12.62 0.69 20.26
N THR A 114 11.66 -0.22 20.30
CA THR A 114 11.90 -1.65 20.53
C THR A 114 11.12 -2.52 19.57
N SER A 115 11.64 -3.71 19.37
CA SER A 115 10.95 -4.84 18.75
C SER A 115 10.65 -5.89 19.80
N VAL A 116 9.52 -6.60 19.64
CA VAL A 116 9.02 -7.59 20.57
C VAL A 116 8.93 -8.93 19.84
N LYS A 117 9.21 -10.05 20.53
CA LYS A 117 8.90 -11.37 19.96
C LYS A 117 7.40 -11.44 19.59
N ARG A 118 7.06 -11.96 18.44
CA ARG A 118 5.66 -12.13 18.01
C ARG A 118 4.83 -12.90 19.03
N SER A 119 5.43 -13.91 19.68
CA SER A 119 4.81 -14.67 20.78
C SER A 119 4.41 -13.78 21.96
N ASN A 120 5.10 -12.68 22.20
CA ASN A 120 4.88 -11.76 23.32
C ASN A 120 4.02 -10.56 22.94
N ALA A 121 3.81 -10.30 21.64
CA ALA A 121 2.98 -9.21 21.19
C ALA A 121 1.51 -9.44 21.55
N ALA A 122 0.91 -8.52 22.30
CA ALA A 122 -0.49 -8.58 22.70
C ALA A 122 -1.45 -7.97 21.66
N ASN A 123 -0.92 -7.15 20.74
CA ASN A 123 -1.68 -6.50 19.68
C ASN A 123 -1.65 -7.33 18.39
N ALA A 124 -2.70 -7.20 17.57
CA ALA A 124 -2.72 -7.78 16.23
C ALA A 124 -1.78 -7.00 15.30
N VAL A 125 -0.63 -7.59 14.98
CA VAL A 125 0.32 -7.07 14.00
C VAL A 125 0.38 -8.03 12.83
N ALA A 126 0.11 -7.53 11.62
CA ALA A 126 0.34 -8.31 10.42
C ALA A 126 1.76 -8.05 9.89
N SER A 127 2.38 -9.09 9.33
CA SER A 127 3.71 -9.02 8.72
C SER A 127 3.61 -9.55 7.30
N VAL A 128 4.27 -8.90 6.35
CA VAL A 128 4.37 -9.32 4.94
C VAL A 128 5.84 -9.32 4.56
N SER A 129 6.38 -10.49 4.27
CA SER A 129 7.79 -10.64 3.90
C SER A 129 8.08 -10.18 2.47
N ALA A 130 9.37 -9.98 2.16
CA ALA A 130 9.83 -9.68 0.81
C ALA A 130 9.36 -10.72 -0.22
N ASP A 131 9.40 -11.99 0.13
CA ASP A 131 9.01 -13.09 -0.76
C ASP A 131 7.49 -13.11 -1.02
N GLU A 132 6.68 -12.82 -0.02
CA GLU A 132 5.24 -12.63 -0.21
C GLU A 132 4.92 -11.39 -1.04
N LEU A 133 5.73 -10.33 -0.94
CA LEU A 133 5.50 -9.07 -1.62
C LEU A 133 5.84 -9.13 -3.12
N THR A 134 7.01 -9.64 -3.47
CA THR A 134 7.56 -9.60 -4.84
C THR A 134 7.95 -10.97 -5.39
N GLY A 135 7.98 -12.00 -4.56
CA GLY A 135 8.52 -13.31 -4.92
C GLY A 135 7.72 -14.07 -6.00
N ARG A 136 6.42 -13.74 -6.17
CA ARG A 136 5.56 -14.39 -7.16
C ARG A 136 5.50 -13.62 -8.48
N THR A 137 5.27 -12.30 -8.41
CA THR A 137 5.22 -11.41 -9.58
C THR A 137 5.54 -9.98 -9.14
N PRO A 138 6.28 -9.18 -9.93
CA PRO A 138 6.51 -7.79 -9.60
C PRO A 138 5.19 -7.00 -9.57
N PRO A 139 4.86 -6.35 -8.47
CA PRO A 139 3.67 -5.51 -8.39
C PRO A 139 3.85 -4.20 -9.17
N GLN A 140 2.74 -3.58 -9.55
CA GLN A 140 2.76 -2.26 -10.19
C GLN A 140 3.13 -1.15 -9.19
N THR A 141 2.48 -1.19 -8.02
CA THR A 141 2.72 -0.28 -6.92
C THR A 141 2.86 -1.05 -5.61
N LEU A 142 3.46 -0.43 -4.60
CA LEU A 142 3.62 -1.06 -3.29
C LEU A 142 2.26 -1.36 -2.63
N ASP A 143 1.33 -0.41 -2.67
CA ASP A 143 -0.01 -0.60 -2.08
C ASP A 143 -0.77 -1.73 -2.78
N GLY A 144 -0.67 -1.81 -4.12
CA GLY A 144 -1.27 -2.90 -4.90
C GLY A 144 -0.71 -4.27 -4.54
N ALA A 145 0.59 -4.33 -4.19
CA ALA A 145 1.23 -5.55 -3.72
C ALA A 145 0.67 -6.06 -2.40
N LEU A 146 0.09 -5.19 -1.58
CA LEU A 146 -0.48 -5.53 -0.27
C LEU A 146 -1.91 -6.06 -0.36
N ALA A 147 -2.60 -5.89 -1.49
CA ALA A 147 -4.01 -6.25 -1.64
C ALA A 147 -4.27 -7.75 -1.36
N GLY A 148 -5.08 -8.01 -0.33
CA GLY A 148 -5.45 -9.35 0.12
C GLY A 148 -4.37 -10.12 0.89
N LYS A 149 -3.15 -9.58 1.09
CA LYS A 149 -2.04 -10.30 1.75
C LYS A 149 -2.12 -10.30 3.27
N PHE A 150 -3.00 -9.52 3.86
CA PHE A 150 -3.27 -9.54 5.30
C PHE A 150 -4.73 -9.19 5.59
N ALA A 151 -5.24 -9.66 6.72
CA ALA A 151 -6.62 -9.41 7.14
C ALA A 151 -6.82 -7.96 7.59
N GLY A 152 -8.04 -7.43 7.38
CA GLY A 152 -8.46 -6.11 7.86
C GLY A 152 -8.06 -4.94 6.96
N ALA A 153 -7.55 -5.17 5.75
CA ALA A 153 -7.22 -4.12 4.80
C ALA A 153 -8.15 -4.15 3.58
N GLN A 154 -8.75 -3.02 3.28
CA GLN A 154 -9.41 -2.76 2.01
C GLN A 154 -8.52 -1.85 1.17
N ILE A 155 -8.10 -2.32 -0.01
CA ILE A 155 -7.23 -1.59 -0.93
C ILE A 155 -7.99 -1.42 -2.24
N THR A 156 -8.13 -0.17 -2.70
CA THR A 156 -8.90 0.21 -3.88
C THR A 156 -8.05 1.10 -4.78
N ALA A 157 -8.06 0.82 -6.08
CA ALA A 157 -7.34 1.64 -7.05
C ALA A 157 -8.15 2.89 -7.43
N ALA A 158 -7.49 4.04 -7.51
CA ALA A 158 -8.09 5.25 -8.06
C ALA A 158 -8.19 5.20 -9.60
N SER A 159 -7.35 4.39 -10.24
CA SER A 159 -7.27 4.22 -11.70
C SER A 159 -6.55 2.93 -12.04
N GLY A 160 -6.84 2.35 -13.21
CA GLY A 160 -6.07 1.26 -13.79
C GLY A 160 -4.78 1.70 -14.52
N ALA A 161 -4.52 3.00 -14.60
CA ALA A 161 -3.36 3.57 -15.30
C ALA A 161 -2.03 3.15 -14.63
N PRO A 162 -0.94 3.00 -15.40
CA PRO A 162 0.38 2.78 -14.84
C PRO A 162 0.77 3.87 -13.82
N GLY A 163 1.27 3.45 -12.65
CA GLY A 163 1.61 4.37 -11.56
C GLY A 163 0.41 5.01 -10.84
N GLY A 164 -0.82 4.53 -11.09
CA GLY A 164 -2.05 5.02 -10.47
C GLY A 164 -2.02 4.91 -8.95
N GLY A 165 -2.65 5.87 -8.25
CA GLY A 165 -2.74 5.90 -6.81
C GLY A 165 -3.70 4.85 -6.25
N MET A 166 -3.50 4.48 -4.98
CA MET A 166 -4.36 3.54 -4.28
C MET A 166 -4.78 4.08 -2.92
N SER A 167 -5.97 3.68 -2.49
CA SER A 167 -6.50 3.90 -1.15
C SER A 167 -6.31 2.67 -0.29
N VAL A 168 -5.79 2.84 0.92
CA VAL A 168 -5.64 1.78 1.92
C VAL A 168 -6.45 2.14 3.14
N LYS A 169 -7.44 1.31 3.49
CA LYS A 169 -8.25 1.45 4.70
C LYS A 169 -8.01 0.25 5.62
N LEU A 170 -7.66 0.51 6.87
CA LEU A 170 -7.42 -0.52 7.88
C LEU A 170 -8.59 -0.55 8.87
N ARG A 171 -9.27 -1.72 8.96
CA ARG A 171 -10.41 -1.93 9.86
C ARG A 171 -11.52 -0.88 9.67
N GLY A 172 -11.92 -0.65 8.39
CA GLY A 172 -13.04 0.21 8.01
C GLY A 172 -12.72 1.70 7.96
N VAL A 173 -13.76 2.52 7.89
CA VAL A 173 -13.66 3.97 7.85
C VAL A 173 -13.13 4.51 9.18
N THR A 174 -12.16 5.42 9.13
CA THR A 174 -11.54 6.00 10.33
C THR A 174 -11.90 7.48 10.49
N SER A 175 -12.18 8.18 9.43
CA SER A 175 -12.61 9.57 9.41
C SER A 175 -13.45 9.83 8.18
N ILE A 176 -14.29 10.85 8.20
CA ILE A 176 -15.08 11.28 7.05
C ILE A 176 -14.32 12.36 6.26
N ASN A 177 -13.85 13.39 6.93
CA ASN A 177 -13.15 14.53 6.33
C ASN A 177 -11.70 14.69 6.79
N GLY A 178 -11.25 13.91 7.79
CA GLY A 178 -9.88 13.91 8.29
C GLY A 178 -8.98 12.96 7.50
N GLN A 179 -7.78 12.71 8.05
CA GLN A 179 -6.81 11.78 7.45
C GLN A 179 -7.32 10.35 7.56
N GLY A 180 -7.60 9.71 6.44
CA GLY A 180 -8.10 8.33 6.35
C GLY A 180 -7.07 7.28 5.91
N GLN A 181 -5.84 7.70 5.52
CA GLN A 181 -4.77 6.81 5.08
C GLN A 181 -3.83 6.45 6.24
N PRO A 182 -3.25 5.23 6.28
CA PRO A 182 -2.25 4.86 7.27
C PRO A 182 -1.01 5.75 7.21
N LEU A 183 -0.34 5.89 8.36
CA LEU A 183 1.00 6.49 8.42
C LEU A 183 2.03 5.50 7.89
N TYR A 184 2.85 5.93 6.93
CA TYR A 184 3.97 5.13 6.40
C TYR A 184 5.28 5.53 7.04
N ILE A 185 6.06 4.53 7.46
CA ILE A 185 7.38 4.72 8.07
C ILE A 185 8.38 3.80 7.37
N ILE A 186 9.43 4.36 6.77
CA ILE A 186 10.49 3.59 6.09
C ILE A 186 11.79 3.75 6.86
N ASP A 187 12.31 2.67 7.46
CA ASP A 187 13.54 2.66 8.27
C ASP A 187 13.57 3.75 9.35
N GLY A 188 12.40 4.13 9.89
CA GLY A 188 12.23 5.18 10.91
C GLY A 188 12.01 6.58 10.37
N VAL A 189 12.00 6.79 9.06
CA VAL A 189 11.62 8.05 8.39
C VAL A 189 10.11 8.06 8.17
N TYR A 190 9.44 9.12 8.60
CA TYR A 190 8.03 9.33 8.29
C TYR A 190 7.91 9.78 6.83
N VAL A 191 7.05 9.08 6.07
CA VAL A 191 6.97 9.22 4.63
C VAL A 191 5.62 9.80 4.23
N ASN A 192 5.67 10.86 3.44
CA ASN A 192 4.48 11.48 2.89
C ASN A 192 3.81 10.56 1.86
N ASN A 193 2.49 10.37 2.01
CA ASN A 193 1.65 9.61 1.07
C ASN A 193 0.51 10.44 0.47
N ASN A 194 0.58 11.76 0.57
CA ASN A 194 -0.47 12.61 0.03
C ASN A 194 -0.53 12.53 -1.50
N SER A 195 -1.73 12.55 -2.04
CA SER A 195 -1.98 12.81 -3.44
C SER A 195 -2.01 14.32 -3.67
N VAL A 196 -1.30 14.80 -4.68
CA VAL A 196 -1.25 16.23 -5.03
C VAL A 196 -1.88 16.42 -6.39
N TYR A 197 -2.96 17.18 -6.43
CA TYR A 197 -3.73 17.49 -7.63
C TYR A 197 -3.16 18.76 -8.30
N ALA A 198 -2.06 18.65 -8.99
CA ALA A 198 -1.37 19.80 -9.51
C ALA A 198 -1.79 20.21 -10.94
N GLY A 199 -2.43 19.31 -11.71
CA GLY A 199 -2.83 19.56 -13.09
C GLY A 199 -4.34 19.72 -13.36
N GLY A 200 -5.17 19.23 -12.46
CA GLY A 200 -6.63 19.33 -12.34
C GLY A 200 -7.48 19.16 -13.60
N LEU A 201 -8.24 18.08 -13.71
CA LEU A 201 -9.31 17.93 -14.71
C LEU A 201 -10.31 19.09 -14.69
N ASN A 202 -10.55 19.70 -13.53
CA ASN A 202 -11.44 20.86 -13.38
C ASN A 202 -11.04 22.05 -14.24
N GLU A 203 -9.75 22.34 -14.38
CA GLU A 203 -9.27 23.44 -15.23
C GLU A 203 -9.53 23.12 -16.70
N ILE A 204 -9.41 21.87 -17.09
CA ILE A 204 -9.68 21.41 -18.48
C ILE A 204 -11.16 21.44 -18.77
N SER A 205 -11.99 20.91 -17.86
CA SER A 205 -13.44 20.91 -17.99
C SER A 205 -14.00 22.34 -18.06
N ASN A 206 -13.47 23.25 -17.25
CA ASN A 206 -13.79 24.68 -17.32
C ASN A 206 -13.36 25.30 -18.65
N ALA A 207 -12.17 24.99 -19.12
CA ALA A 207 -11.62 25.47 -20.38
C ALA A 207 -12.42 24.96 -21.58
N ALA A 208 -13.02 23.79 -21.50
CA ALA A 208 -13.92 23.21 -22.50
C ALA A 208 -15.38 23.70 -22.42
N GLY A 209 -15.67 24.64 -21.52
CA GLY A 209 -17.03 25.20 -21.38
C GLY A 209 -18.00 24.35 -20.55
N GLY A 210 -17.56 23.28 -19.93
CA GLY A 210 -18.40 22.31 -19.22
C GLY A 210 -18.88 22.71 -17.84
N GLY A 211 -18.46 23.85 -17.32
CA GLY A 211 -18.72 24.27 -15.94
C GLY A 211 -17.95 23.45 -14.90
N ALA A 212 -17.55 24.05 -13.80
CA ALA A 212 -16.78 23.38 -12.77
C ALA A 212 -17.56 22.22 -12.15
N SER A 213 -17.10 21.01 -12.38
CA SER A 213 -17.34 19.95 -11.40
C SER A 213 -16.40 20.20 -10.21
N SER A 214 -16.94 20.40 -9.03
CA SER A 214 -16.23 20.91 -7.86
C SER A 214 -15.37 19.84 -7.14
N THR A 215 -15.10 18.70 -7.75
CA THR A 215 -14.49 17.58 -7.02
C THR A 215 -13.11 17.26 -7.57
N ASP A 216 -12.08 17.71 -6.87
CA ASP A 216 -10.67 17.34 -7.06
C ASP A 216 -10.42 15.82 -7.04
N SER A 217 -11.39 15.05 -6.55
CA SER A 217 -11.37 13.60 -6.44
C SER A 217 -11.47 12.85 -7.76
N GLN A 218 -11.83 13.50 -8.86
CA GLN A 218 -11.90 12.88 -10.19
C GLN A 218 -10.55 12.86 -10.92
N ASP A 219 -9.57 13.61 -10.43
CA ASP A 219 -8.21 13.58 -10.96
C ASP A 219 -7.46 12.35 -10.43
N ASN A 220 -6.90 11.54 -11.31
CA ASN A 220 -6.16 10.32 -11.00
C ASN A 220 -4.78 10.58 -10.39
N ALA A 221 -4.67 11.48 -9.41
CA ALA A 221 -3.39 11.77 -8.79
C ALA A 221 -2.76 10.51 -8.17
N SER A 222 -1.47 10.28 -8.42
CA SER A 222 -0.72 9.21 -7.77
C SER A 222 -0.46 9.57 -6.31
N ASN A 223 -0.58 8.60 -5.42
CA ASN A 223 -0.09 8.77 -4.05
C ASN A 223 1.41 8.48 -3.98
N ARG A 224 2.09 9.11 -3.03
CA ARG A 224 3.57 9.11 -2.99
C ARG A 224 4.20 7.78 -2.56
N ILE A 225 3.42 6.85 -2.01
CA ILE A 225 3.93 5.50 -1.70
C ILE A 225 4.13 4.66 -2.99
N ALA A 226 3.42 4.98 -4.07
CA ALA A 226 3.61 4.36 -5.38
C ALA A 226 5.05 4.59 -5.94
N ASP A 227 5.75 5.61 -5.45
CA ASP A 227 7.14 5.89 -5.83
C ASP A 227 8.12 4.86 -5.26
N ILE A 228 7.79 4.19 -4.14
CA ILE A 228 8.71 3.26 -3.45
C ILE A 228 8.88 1.97 -4.26
N ASN A 229 10.13 1.49 -4.31
CA ASN A 229 10.45 0.24 -4.97
C ASN A 229 10.20 -0.96 -4.05
N PRO A 230 9.27 -1.87 -4.38
CA PRO A 230 9.01 -3.07 -3.57
C PRO A 230 10.21 -4.03 -3.47
N ASP A 231 11.09 -4.07 -4.47
CA ASP A 231 12.27 -4.96 -4.48
C ASP A 231 13.32 -4.61 -3.41
N ASP A 232 13.30 -3.38 -2.88
CA ASP A 232 14.20 -2.96 -1.79
C ASP A 232 13.69 -3.34 -0.40
N ILE A 233 12.47 -3.85 -0.29
CA ILE A 233 11.82 -4.13 0.98
C ILE A 233 12.25 -5.50 1.50
N GLN A 234 12.54 -5.57 2.79
CA GLN A 234 12.80 -6.81 3.51
C GLN A 234 11.53 -7.32 4.20
N ASN A 235 10.80 -6.44 4.87
CA ASN A 235 9.58 -6.77 5.61
C ASN A 235 8.67 -5.55 5.73
N ILE A 236 7.36 -5.78 5.79
CA ILE A 236 6.34 -4.77 6.09
C ILE A 236 5.57 -5.24 7.31
N GLU A 237 5.46 -4.39 8.33
CA GLU A 237 4.65 -4.63 9.51
C GLU A 237 3.50 -3.64 9.53
N ILE A 238 2.29 -4.15 9.77
CA ILE A 238 1.07 -3.37 9.73
C ILE A 238 0.43 -3.35 11.11
N LEU A 239 0.41 -2.18 11.73
CA LEU A 239 -0.28 -1.88 12.98
C LEU A 239 -1.68 -1.37 12.63
N LYS A 240 -2.69 -2.24 12.72
CA LYS A 240 -4.00 -2.01 12.09
C LYS A 240 -4.90 -1.05 12.85
N GLY A 241 -4.77 -0.98 14.17
CA GLY A 241 -5.69 -0.22 15.01
C GLY A 241 -5.02 0.56 16.12
N ALA A 242 -5.79 1.37 16.85
CA ALA A 242 -5.29 2.24 17.91
C ALA A 242 -4.57 1.48 19.03
N SER A 243 -4.98 0.25 19.34
CA SER A 243 -4.31 -0.59 20.33
C SER A 243 -2.83 -0.84 20.00
N ALA A 244 -2.51 -1.01 18.71
CA ALA A 244 -1.14 -1.21 18.23
C ALA A 244 -0.44 0.12 17.91
N SER A 245 -1.16 1.10 17.36
CA SER A 245 -0.60 2.34 16.83
C SER A 245 -0.52 3.50 17.83
N ALA A 246 -1.09 3.36 19.04
CA ALA A 246 -1.17 4.42 20.06
C ALA A 246 0.19 5.11 20.35
N ILE A 247 1.30 4.37 20.28
CA ILE A 247 2.64 4.90 20.52
C ILE A 247 3.11 5.88 19.43
N TYR A 248 2.48 5.83 18.22
CA TYR A 248 2.76 6.75 17.11
C TYR A 248 1.88 8.01 17.13
N GLY A 249 0.87 8.05 18.02
CA GLY A 249 0.08 9.23 18.34
C GLY A 249 -0.95 9.63 17.30
N SER A 250 -1.16 10.94 17.21
CA SER A 250 -2.28 11.53 16.47
C SER A 250 -2.25 11.36 14.95
N ARG A 251 -1.14 10.92 14.38
CA ARG A 251 -1.06 10.58 12.93
C ARG A 251 -1.38 9.11 12.63
N ALA A 252 -1.59 8.32 13.67
CA ALA A 252 -1.71 6.87 13.56
C ALA A 252 -3.15 6.34 13.72
N ALA A 253 -4.15 7.21 13.70
CA ALA A 253 -5.56 6.81 13.81
C ALA A 253 -5.98 5.81 12.71
N ALA A 254 -5.53 6.01 11.49
CA ALA A 254 -5.81 5.09 10.39
C ALA A 254 -4.87 3.86 10.36
N GLY A 255 -4.03 3.66 11.40
CA GLY A 255 -3.02 2.61 11.48
C GLY A 255 -1.64 3.07 11.01
N VAL A 256 -0.66 2.16 11.12
CA VAL A 256 0.73 2.42 10.71
C VAL A 256 1.26 1.27 9.86
N ILE A 257 1.91 1.59 8.75
CA ILE A 257 2.63 0.65 7.89
C ILE A 257 4.11 0.93 8.03
N ILE A 258 4.83 0.01 8.67
CA ILE A 258 6.27 0.10 8.93
C ILE A 258 6.99 -0.75 7.89
N ILE A 259 7.83 -0.11 7.10
CA ILE A 259 8.59 -0.72 6.03
C ILE A 259 10.05 -0.79 6.47
N THR A 260 10.57 -2.01 6.58
CA THR A 260 11.98 -2.26 6.80
C THR A 260 12.62 -2.65 5.48
N THR A 261 13.68 -1.94 5.09
CA THR A 261 14.37 -2.21 3.84
C THR A 261 15.55 -3.17 4.02
N LYS A 262 15.99 -3.78 2.92
CA LYS A 262 17.11 -4.73 2.90
C LYS A 262 18.38 -4.08 3.45
N LYS A 263 19.11 -4.81 4.28
CA LYS A 263 20.36 -4.40 4.92
C LYS A 263 21.50 -5.33 4.56
N GLY A 264 22.72 -4.84 4.67
CA GLY A 264 23.93 -5.68 4.56
C GLY A 264 24.07 -6.62 5.75
N LYS A 265 24.61 -7.79 5.48
CA LYS A 265 25.04 -8.75 6.52
C LYS A 265 26.55 -8.87 6.47
N ALA A 266 27.16 -9.20 7.61
CA ALA A 266 28.58 -9.52 7.63
C ALA A 266 28.83 -10.78 6.77
N GLY A 267 29.88 -10.76 5.95
CA GLY A 267 30.19 -11.84 5.03
C GLY A 267 30.74 -11.34 3.69
N LYS A 268 30.94 -12.27 2.76
CA LYS A 268 31.40 -11.93 1.39
C LYS A 268 30.40 -11.01 0.70
N THR A 269 30.91 -10.12 -0.14
CA THR A 269 30.06 -9.28 -0.97
C THR A 269 29.30 -10.13 -1.97
N LYS A 270 27.99 -9.96 -2.01
CA LYS A 270 27.05 -10.60 -2.94
C LYS A 270 26.52 -9.56 -3.91
N ILE A 271 26.44 -9.93 -5.17
CA ILE A 271 25.84 -9.10 -6.23
C ILE A 271 24.68 -9.89 -6.83
N ASN A 272 23.50 -9.30 -6.86
CA ASN A 272 22.35 -9.89 -7.53
C ASN A 272 21.90 -8.99 -8.68
N VAL A 273 21.65 -9.60 -9.82
CA VAL A 273 21.07 -8.94 -10.99
C VAL A 273 19.78 -9.65 -11.34
N SER A 274 18.67 -8.92 -11.38
CA SER A 274 17.40 -9.46 -11.83
C SER A 274 16.82 -8.63 -12.98
N GLN A 275 16.20 -9.33 -13.92
CA GLN A 275 15.52 -8.76 -15.07
C GLN A 275 14.14 -9.42 -15.19
N ALA A 276 13.08 -8.61 -15.23
CA ALA A 276 11.77 -9.08 -15.61
C ALA A 276 11.31 -8.33 -16.87
N LEU A 277 10.75 -9.09 -17.82
CA LEU A 277 10.23 -8.59 -19.11
C LEU A 277 8.81 -9.09 -19.28
N GLY A 278 7.91 -8.24 -19.77
CA GLY A 278 6.53 -8.66 -19.93
C GLY A 278 5.68 -7.70 -20.74
N TRP A 279 4.38 -7.93 -20.65
CA TRP A 279 3.37 -7.04 -21.25
C TRP A 279 2.10 -7.02 -20.40
N ASN A 280 1.32 -5.98 -20.56
CA ASN A 280 -0.02 -5.86 -19.99
C ASN A 280 -1.10 -5.85 -21.07
N GLU A 281 -2.34 -6.17 -20.67
CA GLU A 281 -3.56 -6.13 -21.47
C GLU A 281 -4.72 -5.70 -20.57
N ALA A 282 -5.78 -5.10 -21.12
CA ALA A 282 -6.97 -4.77 -20.34
C ALA A 282 -7.58 -6.01 -19.65
N VAL A 283 -8.03 -5.86 -18.42
CA VAL A 283 -8.70 -6.94 -17.66
C VAL A 283 -10.00 -7.32 -18.31
N ASN A 284 -10.83 -6.33 -18.63
CA ASN A 284 -12.14 -6.47 -19.24
C ASN A 284 -12.40 -5.32 -20.19
N LEU A 285 -13.26 -5.55 -21.19
CA LEU A 285 -13.81 -4.55 -22.11
C LEU A 285 -15.34 -4.55 -22.02
N LEU A 286 -15.96 -3.39 -22.16
CA LEU A 286 -17.42 -3.25 -22.07
C LEU A 286 -18.14 -3.87 -23.28
N GLY A 287 -17.47 -3.90 -24.42
CA GLY A 287 -18.06 -4.27 -25.69
C GLY A 287 -18.98 -3.19 -26.26
N GLN A 288 -19.50 -3.45 -27.45
CA GLN A 288 -20.37 -2.53 -28.18
C GLN A 288 -21.70 -3.19 -28.51
N ARG A 289 -22.74 -2.36 -28.73
CA ARG A 289 -24.03 -2.81 -29.25
C ARG A 289 -23.88 -3.50 -30.61
N ASN A 290 -24.67 -4.55 -30.85
CA ASN A 290 -24.64 -5.28 -32.12
C ASN A 290 -25.37 -4.48 -33.20
N TRP A 291 -24.64 -3.65 -33.92
CA TRP A 291 -25.18 -2.78 -34.93
C TRP A 291 -25.45 -3.51 -36.24
N THR A 292 -26.50 -3.11 -36.91
CA THR A 292 -26.85 -3.46 -38.31
C THR A 292 -27.25 -2.19 -39.06
N ALA A 293 -27.24 -2.22 -40.40
CA ALA A 293 -27.68 -1.08 -41.17
C ALA A 293 -29.13 -0.67 -40.85
N ALA A 294 -30.02 -1.63 -40.61
CA ALA A 294 -31.40 -1.37 -40.23
C ALA A 294 -31.51 -0.68 -38.85
N LEU A 295 -30.67 -1.10 -37.88
CA LEU A 295 -30.65 -0.50 -36.57
C LEU A 295 -30.05 0.91 -36.62
N ALA A 296 -28.96 1.13 -37.37
CA ALA A 296 -28.35 2.43 -37.60
C ALA A 296 -29.35 3.41 -38.25
N GLU A 297 -30.16 2.92 -39.21
CA GLU A 297 -31.21 3.71 -39.81
C GLU A 297 -32.31 4.08 -38.82
N SER A 298 -32.76 3.11 -37.99
CA SER A 298 -33.86 3.35 -37.06
C SER A 298 -33.49 4.30 -35.89
N VAL A 299 -32.23 4.25 -35.44
CA VAL A 299 -31.77 5.03 -34.28
C VAL A 299 -31.28 6.42 -34.67
N TYR A 300 -30.55 6.52 -35.79
CA TYR A 300 -29.86 7.74 -36.20
C TYR A 300 -30.21 8.25 -37.61
N GLY A 301 -30.93 7.47 -38.43
CA GLY A 301 -31.10 7.79 -39.85
C GLY A 301 -29.82 7.56 -40.67
N GLU A 302 -28.92 6.71 -40.19
CA GLU A 302 -27.55 6.54 -40.72
C GLU A 302 -27.28 5.14 -41.34
N GLY A 303 -28.32 4.42 -41.73
CA GLY A 303 -28.16 3.08 -42.32
C GLY A 303 -27.32 3.07 -43.60
N ALA A 304 -27.38 4.14 -44.40
CA ALA A 304 -26.52 4.31 -45.54
C ALA A 304 -25.03 4.52 -45.19
N LEU A 305 -24.74 5.27 -44.10
CA LEU A 305 -23.37 5.49 -43.62
C LEU A 305 -22.79 4.19 -43.06
N TYR A 306 -23.58 3.45 -42.29
CA TYR A 306 -23.19 2.12 -41.82
C TYR A 306 -22.83 1.19 -42.99
N THR A 307 -23.71 1.04 -43.97
CA THR A 307 -23.49 0.18 -45.14
C THR A 307 -22.25 0.61 -45.95
N ALA A 308 -22.04 1.92 -46.12
CA ALA A 308 -20.84 2.44 -46.79
C ALA A 308 -19.56 2.11 -45.99
N ALA A 309 -19.59 2.22 -44.67
CA ALA A 309 -18.47 1.86 -43.80
C ALA A 309 -18.20 0.34 -43.83
N GLU A 310 -19.25 -0.49 -43.74
CA GLU A 310 -19.17 -1.94 -43.84
C GLU A 310 -18.57 -2.38 -45.17
N SER A 311 -19.09 -1.88 -46.30
CA SER A 311 -18.62 -2.21 -47.66
C SER A 311 -17.16 -1.80 -47.87
N ALA A 312 -16.71 -0.74 -47.21
CA ALA A 312 -15.34 -0.25 -47.25
C ALA A 312 -14.39 -0.94 -46.24
N GLY A 313 -14.90 -1.86 -45.42
CA GLY A 313 -14.15 -2.49 -44.32
C GLY A 313 -13.70 -1.50 -43.25
N ARG A 314 -14.46 -0.43 -43.01
CA ARG A 314 -14.12 0.67 -42.13
C ARG A 314 -14.88 0.65 -40.79
N LEU A 315 -15.75 -0.36 -40.57
CA LEU A 315 -16.33 -0.54 -39.22
C LEU A 315 -15.21 -0.84 -38.23
N ARG A 316 -15.24 -0.14 -37.08
CA ARG A 316 -14.19 -0.22 -36.06
C ARG A 316 -14.79 -0.53 -34.68
N ASP A 317 -14.09 -1.37 -33.97
CA ASP A 317 -14.24 -1.52 -32.53
C ASP A 317 -13.32 -0.48 -31.85
N TYR A 318 -13.87 0.70 -31.57
CA TYR A 318 -13.10 1.81 -31.02
C TYR A 318 -12.61 1.55 -29.61
N GLU A 319 -13.28 0.68 -28.86
CA GLU A 319 -12.79 0.27 -27.54
C GLU A 319 -11.44 -0.48 -27.66
N LYS A 320 -11.32 -1.38 -28.63
CA LYS A 320 -10.03 -2.03 -28.94
C LYS A 320 -9.00 -1.11 -29.57
N VAL A 321 -9.41 -0.07 -30.29
CA VAL A 321 -8.48 0.95 -30.80
C VAL A 321 -7.86 1.77 -29.68
N ILE A 322 -8.62 2.02 -28.59
CA ILE A 322 -8.14 2.80 -27.44
C ILE A 322 -7.44 1.91 -26.42
N TYR A 323 -8.02 0.78 -26.01
CA TYR A 323 -7.56 -0.06 -24.88
C TYR A 323 -6.90 -1.37 -25.33
N GLY A 324 -6.68 -1.56 -26.60
CA GLY A 324 -6.14 -2.81 -27.17
C GLY A 324 -4.62 -2.86 -27.28
N GLU A 325 -3.89 -1.84 -26.82
CA GLU A 325 -2.42 -1.89 -26.82
C GLU A 325 -1.92 -2.93 -25.82
N LYS A 326 -0.80 -3.56 -26.19
CA LYS A 326 -0.04 -4.43 -25.27
C LYS A 326 1.16 -3.64 -24.78
N GLY A 327 0.99 -3.01 -23.61
CA GLY A 327 2.07 -2.22 -23.02
C GLY A 327 3.24 -3.10 -22.62
N PHE A 328 4.45 -2.73 -23.04
CA PHE A 328 5.67 -3.44 -22.66
C PHE A 328 6.07 -3.09 -21.23
N ILE A 329 6.57 -4.10 -20.51
CA ILE A 329 7.04 -3.94 -19.11
C ILE A 329 8.47 -4.42 -19.02
N THR A 330 9.33 -3.62 -18.43
CA THR A 330 10.70 -4.00 -18.07
C THR A 330 11.01 -3.59 -16.64
N ASN A 331 11.58 -4.50 -15.86
CA ASN A 331 12.05 -4.23 -14.49
C ASN A 331 13.47 -4.82 -14.37
N THR A 332 14.44 -3.93 -14.18
CA THR A 332 15.84 -4.27 -13.96
C THR A 332 16.23 -3.89 -12.55
N ASN A 333 16.74 -4.83 -11.76
CA ASN A 333 17.23 -4.58 -10.42
C ASN A 333 18.67 -5.09 -10.29
N LEU A 334 19.55 -4.25 -9.79
CA LEU A 334 20.93 -4.57 -9.41
C LEU A 334 21.10 -4.31 -7.93
N SER A 335 21.54 -5.29 -7.16
CA SER A 335 21.85 -5.09 -5.75
C SER A 335 23.20 -5.64 -5.36
N ILE A 336 23.83 -4.99 -4.40
CA ILE A 336 25.11 -5.36 -3.80
C ILE A 336 24.97 -5.29 -2.28
N SER A 337 25.39 -6.35 -1.60
CA SER A 337 25.37 -6.39 -0.14
C SER A 337 26.59 -7.09 0.41
N GLY A 338 27.03 -6.70 1.60
CA GLY A 338 28.20 -7.32 2.24
C GLY A 338 28.58 -6.60 3.51
N GLY A 339 29.68 -7.01 4.09
CA GLY A 339 30.22 -6.32 5.26
C GLY A 339 31.29 -7.11 6.01
N GLY A 340 31.96 -6.43 6.92
CA GLY A 340 32.85 -7.01 7.90
C GLY A 340 32.25 -7.00 9.31
N GLU A 341 33.06 -7.21 10.32
CA GLU A 341 32.65 -7.24 11.73
C GLU A 341 32.02 -5.93 12.23
N LYS A 342 32.45 -4.78 11.72
CA LYS A 342 32.02 -3.46 12.18
C LYS A 342 31.09 -2.74 11.23
N THR A 343 31.17 -3.03 9.93
CA THR A 343 30.42 -2.29 8.92
C THR A 343 29.74 -3.27 7.98
N SER A 344 28.44 -3.12 7.79
CA SER A 344 27.69 -3.80 6.73
C SER A 344 27.00 -2.77 5.84
N PHE A 345 26.81 -3.12 4.57
CA PHE A 345 26.20 -2.23 3.59
C PHE A 345 25.28 -3.01 2.64
N PHE A 346 24.28 -2.31 2.18
CA PHE A 346 23.41 -2.73 1.08
C PHE A 346 23.27 -1.56 0.12
N GLY A 347 23.42 -1.82 -1.17
CA GLY A 347 23.15 -0.85 -2.24
C GLY A 347 22.28 -1.49 -3.31
N SER A 348 21.34 -0.75 -3.87
CA SER A 348 20.53 -1.20 -5.01
C SER A 348 20.33 -0.09 -6.03
N PHE A 349 20.22 -0.49 -7.29
CA PHE A 349 19.74 0.33 -8.39
C PHE A 349 18.61 -0.40 -9.10
N THR A 350 17.50 0.29 -9.32
CA THR A 350 16.35 -0.25 -10.02
C THR A 350 15.94 0.69 -11.15
N ASN A 351 15.62 0.11 -12.31
CA ASN A 351 14.94 0.78 -13.41
C ASN A 351 13.69 -0.03 -13.77
N ASN A 352 12.53 0.59 -13.63
CA ASN A 352 11.23 0.03 -13.99
C ASN A 352 10.58 0.94 -15.04
N GLU A 353 10.15 0.35 -16.14
CA GLU A 353 9.42 1.04 -17.21
C GLU A 353 8.21 0.18 -17.60
N GLU A 354 7.07 0.82 -17.72
CA GLU A 354 5.81 0.18 -18.05
C GLU A 354 5.03 1.07 -19.00
N ASP A 355 4.78 0.59 -20.22
CA ASP A 355 3.82 1.20 -21.12
C ASP A 355 2.39 0.82 -20.73
N GLY A 356 1.42 1.72 -20.91
CA GLY A 356 0.01 1.47 -20.64
C GLY A 356 -0.70 0.70 -21.75
N ILE A 357 -1.93 0.27 -21.46
CA ILE A 357 -2.85 -0.32 -22.44
C ILE A 357 -3.45 0.73 -23.40
N VAL A 358 -3.15 1.98 -23.18
CA VAL A 358 -3.51 3.11 -24.05
C VAL A 358 -2.22 3.73 -24.58
N LYS A 359 -2.19 3.98 -25.87
CA LYS A 359 -1.03 4.62 -26.52
C LYS A 359 -0.66 5.94 -25.84
N ARG A 360 0.64 6.19 -25.64
CA ARG A 360 1.19 7.37 -24.95
C ARG A 360 0.83 7.47 -23.46
N THR A 361 0.43 6.39 -22.83
CA THR A 361 0.37 6.29 -21.37
C THR A 361 1.44 5.34 -20.87
N GLY A 362 1.93 5.56 -19.66
CA GLY A 362 2.96 4.71 -19.09
C GLY A 362 3.52 5.27 -17.78
N ALA A 363 4.39 4.51 -17.15
CA ALA A 363 5.10 4.94 -15.95
C ALA A 363 6.54 4.46 -15.98
N SER A 364 7.45 5.29 -15.51
CA SER A 364 8.86 4.95 -15.32
C SER A 364 9.32 5.29 -13.92
N LYS A 365 10.22 4.47 -13.36
CA LYS A 365 10.78 4.67 -12.03
C LYS A 365 12.24 4.23 -11.99
N GLN A 366 13.10 5.09 -11.49
CA GLN A 366 14.50 4.81 -11.23
C GLN A 366 14.79 5.10 -9.77
N SER A 367 15.44 4.17 -9.06
CA SER A 367 15.83 4.38 -7.67
C SER A 367 17.26 3.92 -7.40
N LEU A 368 17.89 4.63 -6.51
CA LEU A 368 19.21 4.32 -5.96
C LEU A 368 19.13 4.33 -4.44
N ARG A 369 19.33 3.17 -3.82
CA ARG A 369 19.32 3.00 -2.37
C ARG A 369 20.70 2.69 -1.84
N LEU A 370 21.00 3.21 -0.65
CA LEU A 370 22.18 2.87 0.12
C LEU A 370 21.82 2.78 1.61
N ASN A 371 22.10 1.65 2.23
CA ASN A 371 21.98 1.43 3.66
C ASN A 371 23.34 1.01 4.22
N VAL A 372 23.75 1.63 5.31
CA VAL A 372 25.02 1.35 5.99
C VAL A 372 24.77 1.26 7.49
N ASP A 373 25.16 0.13 8.07
CA ASP A 373 25.22 -0.06 9.51
C ASP A 373 26.71 -0.09 9.91
N HIS A 374 27.08 0.76 10.87
CA HIS A 374 28.46 0.84 11.36
C HIS A 374 28.49 0.79 12.90
N ARG A 375 29.21 -0.19 13.44
CA ARG A 375 29.53 -0.28 14.87
C ARG A 375 30.77 0.53 15.18
N ILE A 376 30.58 1.74 15.71
CA ILE A 376 31.67 2.65 16.08
C ILE A 376 32.49 2.04 17.23
N THR A 377 31.76 1.60 18.28
CA THR A 377 32.28 0.81 19.41
C THR A 377 31.29 -0.32 19.70
N ASP A 378 31.57 -1.17 20.68
CA ASP A 378 30.64 -2.22 21.11
C ASP A 378 29.34 -1.67 21.71
N ASP A 379 29.38 -0.42 22.16
CA ASP A 379 28.22 0.28 22.76
C ASP A 379 27.59 1.32 21.83
N ILE A 380 28.19 1.67 20.70
CA ILE A 380 27.72 2.72 19.81
C ILE A 380 27.56 2.16 18.40
N LYS A 381 26.33 2.15 17.89
CA LYS A 381 25.99 1.77 16.52
C LYS A 381 25.36 2.96 15.80
N LEU A 382 25.83 3.24 14.59
CA LEU A 382 25.27 4.20 13.64
C LEU A 382 24.64 3.43 12.47
N SER A 383 23.39 3.71 12.17
CA SER A 383 22.68 3.22 10.99
C SER A 383 22.30 4.41 10.09
N LEU A 384 22.65 4.33 8.82
CA LEU A 384 22.32 5.36 7.82
C LEU A 384 21.55 4.71 6.67
N THR A 385 20.47 5.35 6.23
CA THR A 385 19.65 4.92 5.10
C THR A 385 19.46 6.09 4.16
N GLY A 386 19.48 5.82 2.86
CA GLY A 386 19.19 6.82 1.84
C GLY A 386 18.59 6.17 0.61
N ASN A 387 17.55 6.79 0.06
CA ASN A 387 16.93 6.41 -1.19
C ASN A 387 16.66 7.66 -2.02
N TYR A 388 17.33 7.79 -3.14
CA TYR A 388 17.01 8.79 -4.16
C TYR A 388 16.24 8.12 -5.29
N LEU A 389 15.10 8.68 -5.65
CA LEU A 389 14.27 8.16 -6.72
C LEU A 389 13.82 9.27 -7.67
N LYS A 390 13.61 8.86 -8.91
CA LYS A 390 12.97 9.66 -9.95
C LYS A 390 11.88 8.81 -10.58
N SER A 391 10.66 9.34 -10.65
CA SER A 391 9.53 8.70 -11.32
C SER A 391 8.86 9.65 -12.29
N SER A 392 8.21 9.10 -13.32
CA SER A 392 7.37 9.83 -14.25
C SER A 392 6.18 8.96 -14.65
N ALA A 393 5.00 9.57 -14.81
CA ALA A 393 3.80 8.91 -15.28
C ALA A 393 3.07 9.77 -16.31
N ASP A 394 2.80 9.19 -17.48
CA ASP A 394 1.91 9.73 -18.51
C ASP A 394 0.54 9.08 -18.33
N ARG A 395 -0.45 9.85 -17.88
CA ARG A 395 -1.73 9.31 -17.40
C ARG A 395 -2.84 9.28 -18.44
N GLY A 396 -2.70 10.05 -19.53
CA GLY A 396 -3.78 10.27 -20.48
C GLY A 396 -4.86 11.20 -19.89
N PHE A 397 -6.07 11.12 -20.44
CA PHE A 397 -7.19 11.99 -20.11
C PHE A 397 -8.47 11.15 -20.02
N PHE A 398 -8.78 10.68 -18.81
CA PHE A 398 -9.86 9.75 -18.51
C PHE A 398 -10.74 10.29 -17.39
N ASN A 399 -11.66 9.47 -16.90
CA ASN A 399 -12.65 9.76 -15.88
C ASN A 399 -13.80 10.64 -16.35
N ASN A 400 -14.72 10.90 -15.41
CA ASN A 400 -15.90 11.71 -15.66
C ASN A 400 -15.55 13.15 -16.03
N ASP A 401 -16.21 13.65 -17.05
CA ASP A 401 -16.25 15.06 -17.37
C ASP A 401 -17.59 15.42 -17.99
N ASN A 402 -18.15 16.57 -17.59
CA ASN A 402 -19.46 17.02 -18.06
C ASN A 402 -19.43 17.67 -19.46
N SER A 403 -18.25 17.82 -20.04
CA SER A 403 -18.02 18.40 -21.38
C SER A 403 -17.92 17.34 -22.47
N ASN A 404 -17.91 16.05 -22.08
CA ASN A 404 -17.69 14.91 -22.99
C ASN A 404 -16.37 14.99 -23.76
N THR A 405 -15.29 15.44 -23.11
CA THR A 405 -14.00 15.69 -23.76
C THR A 405 -12.96 14.62 -23.42
N THR A 406 -13.13 13.90 -22.29
CA THR A 406 -12.19 12.83 -21.95
C THR A 406 -12.24 11.69 -22.93
N ILE A 407 -11.11 10.97 -23.05
CA ILE A 407 -10.98 9.81 -23.95
C ILE A 407 -12.01 8.74 -23.59
N GLY A 408 -12.20 8.47 -22.28
CA GLY A 408 -13.13 7.45 -21.80
C GLY A 408 -14.59 7.81 -22.11
N VAL A 409 -15.01 9.03 -21.75
CA VAL A 409 -16.40 9.46 -22.00
C VAL A 409 -16.70 9.56 -23.50
N SER A 410 -15.81 10.19 -24.28
CA SER A 410 -15.99 10.30 -25.74
C SER A 410 -16.11 8.93 -26.42
N LEU A 411 -15.34 7.94 -25.97
CA LEU A 411 -15.42 6.56 -26.47
C LEU A 411 -16.82 5.95 -26.31
N LEU A 412 -17.50 6.21 -25.17
CA LEU A 412 -18.81 5.63 -24.87
C LEU A 412 -19.92 6.13 -25.82
N PHE A 413 -19.71 7.26 -26.47
CA PHE A 413 -20.62 7.80 -27.49
C PHE A 413 -20.25 7.43 -28.93
N THR A 414 -19.13 6.74 -29.13
CA THR A 414 -18.57 6.50 -30.49
C THR A 414 -19.20 5.28 -31.13
N ARG A 415 -19.64 5.44 -32.37
CA ARG A 415 -20.27 4.41 -33.20
C ARG A 415 -19.27 3.70 -34.07
N PRO A 416 -19.44 2.41 -34.43
CA PRO A 416 -18.48 1.66 -35.25
C PRO A 416 -18.18 2.25 -36.62
N TRP A 417 -19.11 3.02 -37.20
CA TRP A 417 -18.98 3.64 -38.51
C TRP A 417 -18.49 5.08 -38.49
N ASP A 418 -18.30 5.68 -37.35
CA ASP A 418 -17.67 7.00 -37.23
C ASP A 418 -16.25 6.92 -37.77
N TYR A 419 -15.84 7.93 -38.53
CA TYR A 419 -14.49 7.98 -39.09
C TYR A 419 -13.65 8.96 -38.24
N LEU A 420 -12.84 8.45 -37.32
CA LEU A 420 -12.08 9.25 -36.35
C LEU A 420 -10.56 9.14 -36.54
N LEU A 421 -10.09 8.26 -37.44
CA LEU A 421 -8.67 8.10 -37.70
C LEU A 421 -8.14 9.26 -38.53
N PRO A 422 -6.85 9.62 -38.41
CA PRO A 422 -6.24 10.66 -39.26
C PRO A 422 -6.29 10.26 -40.74
N ASP A 423 -6.40 11.26 -41.62
CA ASP A 423 -6.26 11.09 -43.03
C ASP A 423 -4.80 10.84 -43.48
N ALA A 424 -4.54 10.76 -44.79
CA ALA A 424 -3.20 10.55 -45.30
C ALA A 424 -2.22 11.68 -45.04
N ASP A 425 -2.74 12.89 -44.78
CA ASP A 425 -1.95 14.08 -44.45
C ASP A 425 -1.77 14.27 -42.94
N GLY A 426 -2.35 13.37 -42.16
CA GLY A 426 -2.26 13.39 -40.67
C GLY A 426 -3.31 14.26 -39.98
N ASN A 427 -4.32 14.76 -40.70
CA ASN A 427 -5.40 15.56 -40.10
C ASN A 427 -6.47 14.65 -39.50
N TYR A 428 -6.91 14.98 -38.28
CA TYR A 428 -7.98 14.29 -37.59
C TYR A 428 -9.34 14.95 -37.87
N PRO A 429 -10.36 14.17 -38.25
CA PRO A 429 -11.71 14.71 -38.34
C PRO A 429 -12.30 15.00 -36.95
N ASP A 430 -13.22 15.92 -36.89
CA ASP A 430 -14.03 16.13 -35.68
C ASP A 430 -14.95 14.92 -35.42
N HIS A 431 -15.23 14.64 -34.17
CA HIS A 431 -16.22 13.63 -33.80
C HIS A 431 -17.63 14.13 -34.18
N PRO A 432 -18.40 13.37 -35.00
CA PRO A 432 -19.66 13.86 -35.54
C PRO A 432 -20.78 13.98 -34.49
N ALA A 433 -20.68 13.26 -33.37
CA ALA A 433 -21.75 13.18 -32.36
C ALA A 433 -21.26 13.55 -30.94
N ASN A 434 -20.03 14.02 -30.79
CA ASN A 434 -19.50 14.34 -29.47
C ASN A 434 -18.53 15.52 -29.53
N SER A 435 -18.10 16.01 -28.38
CA SER A 435 -17.24 17.20 -28.23
C SER A 435 -15.76 16.90 -28.55
N SER A 436 -15.36 15.64 -28.58
CA SER A 436 -13.95 15.25 -28.75
C SER A 436 -13.78 14.04 -29.63
N ASN A 437 -12.85 14.11 -30.59
CA ASN A 437 -12.27 12.95 -31.21
C ASN A 437 -11.20 12.38 -30.25
N GLN A 438 -11.55 11.32 -29.54
CA GLN A 438 -10.70 10.70 -28.51
C GLN A 438 -9.36 10.17 -29.05
N ILE A 439 -9.27 9.82 -30.34
CA ILE A 439 -8.01 9.39 -30.96
C ILE A 439 -7.09 10.58 -31.16
N HIS A 440 -7.63 11.72 -31.65
CA HIS A 440 -6.87 12.96 -31.77
C HIS A 440 -6.38 13.42 -30.42
N THR A 441 -7.29 13.49 -29.42
CA THR A 441 -6.94 13.86 -28.05
C THR A 441 -5.82 12.97 -27.49
N ARG A 442 -5.96 11.64 -27.59
CA ARG A 442 -4.93 10.67 -27.15
C ARG A 442 -3.56 10.92 -27.79
N ASP A 443 -3.56 11.24 -29.10
CA ASP A 443 -2.32 11.27 -29.88
C ASP A 443 -1.55 12.59 -29.75
N VAL A 444 -2.19 13.69 -29.28
CA VAL A 444 -1.51 15.01 -29.22
C VAL A 444 -1.43 15.63 -27.84
N MET A 445 -2.32 15.26 -26.90
CA MET A 445 -2.31 15.85 -25.57
C MET A 445 -1.09 15.38 -24.73
N THR A 446 -0.78 16.14 -23.67
CA THR A 446 0.14 15.72 -22.61
C THR A 446 -0.55 15.85 -21.26
N ASN A 447 -0.39 14.83 -20.42
CA ASN A 447 -0.73 14.86 -19.00
C ASN A 447 0.33 14.06 -18.26
N ASN A 448 1.43 14.72 -17.92
CA ASN A 448 2.61 14.12 -17.30
C ASN A 448 2.78 14.58 -15.86
N GLU A 449 3.16 13.64 -15.01
CA GLU A 449 3.62 13.87 -13.66
C GLU A 449 5.03 13.32 -13.51
N SER A 450 5.96 14.12 -12.97
CA SER A 450 7.31 13.67 -12.66
C SER A 450 7.73 14.06 -11.26
N VAL A 451 8.41 13.13 -10.57
CA VAL A 451 8.85 13.28 -9.18
C VAL A 451 10.34 13.05 -9.07
N SER A 452 11.02 13.94 -8.36
CA SER A 452 12.37 13.71 -7.86
C SER A 452 12.32 13.73 -6.34
N ARG A 453 12.69 12.63 -5.65
CA ARG A 453 12.49 12.45 -4.21
C ARG A 453 13.73 11.89 -3.54
N LEU A 454 14.01 12.38 -2.34
CA LEU A 454 15.03 11.87 -1.44
C LEU A 454 14.37 11.48 -0.11
N ILE A 455 14.51 10.22 0.27
CA ILE A 455 14.18 9.72 1.60
C ILE A 455 15.50 9.34 2.28
N ALA A 456 15.87 10.03 3.35
CA ALA A 456 17.11 9.78 4.04
C ALA A 456 16.91 9.77 5.56
N GLY A 457 17.59 8.88 6.25
CA GLY A 457 17.48 8.76 7.69
C GLY A 457 18.76 8.26 8.35
N GLY A 458 18.82 8.51 9.64
CA GLY A 458 19.90 8.01 10.49
C GLY A 458 19.41 7.63 11.86
N ALA A 459 19.98 6.57 12.43
CA ALA A 459 19.75 6.17 13.81
C ALA A 459 21.10 5.99 14.52
N LEU A 460 21.18 6.52 15.72
CA LEU A 460 22.31 6.35 16.64
C LEU A 460 21.83 5.59 17.88
N ASP A 461 22.30 4.37 18.02
CA ASP A 461 22.05 3.51 19.18
C ASP A 461 23.26 3.58 20.13
N VAL A 462 23.01 3.92 21.39
CA VAL A 462 24.06 4.05 22.42
C VAL A 462 23.66 3.25 23.64
N ASN A 463 24.42 2.23 24.00
CA ASN A 463 24.31 1.56 25.29
C ASN A 463 24.99 2.44 26.35
N LEU A 464 24.20 3.10 27.18
CA LEU A 464 24.73 4.00 28.22
C LEU A 464 25.35 3.21 29.39
N PHE A 465 24.73 2.08 29.73
CA PHE A 465 25.30 1.08 30.60
C PHE A 465 24.66 -0.29 30.36
N ARG A 466 25.38 -1.34 30.73
CA ARG A 466 24.91 -2.74 30.66
C ARG A 466 25.62 -3.56 31.75
N ASN A 467 24.87 -4.34 32.49
CA ASN A 467 25.35 -5.40 33.39
C ASN A 467 24.47 -6.65 33.21
N GLU A 468 24.66 -7.67 34.05
CA GLU A 468 23.94 -8.95 33.96
C GLU A 468 22.41 -8.80 34.05
N ASN A 469 21.93 -7.87 34.90
CA ASN A 469 20.50 -7.75 35.21
C ASN A 469 19.83 -6.55 34.56
N GLN A 470 20.55 -5.59 34.04
CA GLN A 470 19.97 -4.38 33.48
C GLN A 470 20.80 -3.71 32.40
N SER A 471 20.10 -3.01 31.53
CA SER A 471 20.71 -2.18 30.51
C SER A 471 19.91 -0.91 30.29
N LEU A 472 20.59 0.17 29.98
CA LEU A 472 20.00 1.43 29.53
C LEU A 472 20.54 1.79 28.17
N LYS A 473 19.65 1.90 27.20
CA LYS A 473 19.96 2.27 25.83
C LYS A 473 19.33 3.61 25.47
N MET A 474 20.08 4.46 24.81
CA MET A 474 19.57 5.66 24.15
C MET A 474 19.52 5.43 22.65
N ILE A 475 18.42 5.82 22.02
CA ILE A 475 18.22 5.75 20.57
C ILE A 475 17.83 7.13 20.08
N LEU A 476 18.58 7.67 19.14
CA LEU A 476 18.27 8.93 18.45
C LEU A 476 17.99 8.61 16.99
N LYS A 477 16.90 9.10 16.45
CA LYS A 477 16.54 8.94 15.03
C LYS A 477 16.23 10.29 14.42
N ALA A 478 16.69 10.50 13.20
CA ALA A 478 16.35 11.65 12.39
C ALA A 478 16.06 11.18 10.96
N GLY A 479 15.06 11.77 10.32
CA GLY A 479 14.66 11.43 8.98
C GLY A 479 14.18 12.65 8.20
N VAL A 480 14.32 12.58 6.89
CA VAL A 480 13.78 13.54 5.94
C VAL A 480 13.22 12.83 4.73
N ASP A 481 12.01 13.22 4.32
CA ASP A 481 11.38 12.88 3.07
C ASP A 481 11.10 14.17 2.30
N THR A 482 11.81 14.40 1.23
CA THR A 482 11.64 15.60 0.41
C THR A 482 11.49 15.26 -1.05
N TYR A 483 10.54 15.92 -1.71
CA TYR A 483 10.35 15.74 -3.14
C TYR A 483 9.99 17.03 -3.85
N THR A 484 10.28 17.04 -5.14
CA THR A 484 9.73 17.99 -6.10
C THR A 484 8.88 17.21 -7.10
N LEU A 485 7.59 17.51 -7.10
CA LEU A 485 6.62 17.03 -8.08
C LEU A 485 6.46 18.12 -9.14
N LYS A 486 6.59 17.75 -10.41
CA LYS A 486 6.24 18.58 -11.56
C LYS A 486 5.10 17.94 -12.32
N THR A 487 4.12 18.74 -12.71
CA THR A 487 3.00 18.33 -13.55
C THR A 487 2.98 19.21 -14.79
N THR A 488 2.80 18.60 -15.95
CA THR A 488 2.63 19.32 -17.22
C THR A 488 1.38 18.79 -17.90
N VAL A 489 0.43 19.68 -18.15
CA VAL A 489 -0.81 19.40 -18.88
C VAL A 489 -0.84 20.31 -20.09
N PHE A 490 -1.03 19.69 -21.28
CA PHE A 490 -1.08 20.43 -22.53
C PHE A 490 -2.17 19.89 -23.44
N PHE A 491 -3.05 20.79 -23.88
CA PHE A 491 -4.10 20.52 -24.85
C PHE A 491 -3.95 21.53 -25.97
N PRO A 492 -3.44 21.13 -27.13
CA PRO A 492 -3.21 22.04 -28.24
C PRO A 492 -4.54 22.57 -28.81
N ARG A 493 -4.48 23.72 -29.43
CA ARG A 493 -5.63 24.47 -29.96
C ARG A 493 -6.39 23.78 -31.09
N GLU A 494 -5.74 22.85 -31.76
CA GLU A 494 -6.32 22.06 -32.87
C GLU A 494 -7.31 20.99 -32.39
N LEU A 495 -7.37 20.72 -31.09
CA LEU A 495 -8.37 19.80 -30.56
C LEU A 495 -9.79 20.37 -30.71
N GLN A 496 -10.72 19.53 -31.13
CA GLN A 496 -12.12 19.89 -31.42
C GLN A 496 -12.74 20.73 -30.28
N PHE A 497 -12.62 20.28 -29.02
CA PHE A 497 -13.20 20.97 -27.86
C PHE A 497 -12.42 22.22 -27.41
N MET A 498 -11.22 22.44 -27.92
CA MET A 498 -10.44 23.67 -27.66
C MET A 498 -10.81 24.81 -28.61
N SER A 499 -11.57 24.54 -29.67
CA SER A 499 -11.97 25.55 -30.64
C SER A 499 -12.92 26.57 -30.00
N PRO A 500 -12.65 27.88 -30.12
CA PRO A 500 -13.58 28.94 -29.71
C PRO A 500 -14.98 28.85 -30.35
N ALA A 501 -15.07 28.23 -31.52
CA ALA A 501 -16.36 28.07 -32.22
C ALA A 501 -17.36 27.15 -31.44
N VAL A 502 -16.86 26.30 -30.55
CA VAL A 502 -17.66 25.41 -29.68
C VAL A 502 -17.57 25.82 -28.20
N GLY A 503 -17.07 27.02 -27.89
CA GLY A 503 -16.93 27.49 -26.52
C GLY A 503 -15.59 27.16 -25.85
N GLY A 504 -14.65 26.57 -26.58
CA GLY A 504 -13.31 26.25 -26.09
C GLY A 504 -12.43 27.51 -25.93
N VAL A 505 -11.28 27.35 -25.29
CA VAL A 505 -10.38 28.44 -24.90
C VAL A 505 -9.15 28.59 -25.82
N ASP A 506 -9.19 28.02 -27.03
CA ASP A 506 -8.10 28.08 -28.03
C ASP A 506 -6.76 27.51 -27.50
N GLY A 507 -6.81 26.36 -26.86
CA GLY A 507 -5.69 25.65 -26.28
C GLY A 507 -5.42 25.98 -24.82
N LEU A 508 -4.85 25.01 -24.11
CA LEU A 508 -4.51 25.10 -22.69
C LEU A 508 -3.12 24.51 -22.41
N SER A 509 -2.31 25.24 -21.64
CA SER A 509 -1.07 24.73 -21.04
C SER A 509 -1.07 25.01 -19.55
N SER A 510 -0.75 23.99 -18.74
CA SER A 510 -0.65 24.13 -17.29
C SER A 510 0.60 23.46 -16.77
N ASP A 511 1.45 24.24 -16.08
CA ASP A 511 2.64 23.74 -15.39
C ASP A 511 2.50 23.91 -13.87
N GLY A 512 2.61 22.80 -13.16
CA GLY A 512 2.59 22.74 -11.70
C GLY A 512 3.94 22.34 -11.13
N THR A 513 4.32 22.94 -10.02
CA THR A 513 5.46 22.50 -9.21
C THR A 513 5.07 22.47 -7.75
N THR A 514 5.17 21.30 -7.14
CA THR A 514 5.01 21.12 -5.70
C THR A 514 6.34 20.72 -5.09
N GLN A 515 6.79 21.48 -4.12
CA GLN A 515 7.93 21.16 -3.26
C GLN A 515 7.40 20.72 -1.90
N ASN A 516 7.82 19.56 -1.44
CA ASN A 516 7.44 18.98 -0.16
C ASN A 516 8.68 18.65 0.66
N ALA A 517 8.61 18.88 1.96
CA ALA A 517 9.58 18.41 2.92
C ALA A 517 8.87 17.97 4.21
N ASP A 518 9.14 16.74 4.62
CA ASP A 518 8.69 16.14 5.86
C ASP A 518 9.96 15.73 6.64
N ALA A 519 10.19 16.33 7.81
CA ALA A 519 11.36 16.06 8.62
C ALA A 519 10.92 15.58 10.00
N ASN A 520 11.47 14.47 10.46
CA ASN A 520 11.18 13.93 11.76
C ASN A 520 12.43 13.73 12.61
N PHE A 521 12.30 14.00 13.89
CA PHE A 521 13.30 13.71 14.92
C PHE A 521 12.65 12.98 16.08
N SER A 522 13.34 11.96 16.61
CA SER A 522 12.88 11.26 17.81
C SER A 522 14.06 10.82 18.68
N GLY A 523 13.85 10.87 19.99
CA GLY A 523 14.82 10.43 20.97
C GLY A 523 14.16 9.53 22.02
N PHE A 524 14.78 8.38 22.31
CA PHE A 524 14.23 7.36 23.19
C PHE A 524 15.25 6.91 24.21
N LEU A 525 14.77 6.62 25.43
CA LEU A 525 15.47 5.87 26.45
C LEU A 525 14.75 4.54 26.67
N VAL A 526 15.50 3.44 26.64
CA VAL A 526 15.00 2.09 26.87
C VAL A 526 15.79 1.49 28.02
N HIS A 527 15.12 1.23 29.14
CA HIS A 527 15.68 0.56 30.28
C HIS A 527 15.10 -0.85 30.38
N ASN A 528 15.96 -1.85 30.34
CA ASN A 528 15.62 -3.24 30.61
C ASN A 528 16.14 -3.61 31.98
N PHE A 529 15.29 -4.24 32.79
CA PHE A 529 15.65 -4.77 34.11
C PHE A 529 15.07 -6.17 34.29
N ARG A 530 15.90 -7.11 34.68
CA ARG A 530 15.51 -8.51 34.94
C ARG A 530 15.81 -8.87 36.38
N THR A 531 14.82 -9.47 37.05
CA THR A 531 14.97 -9.99 38.41
C THR A 531 15.45 -11.44 38.38
N ASP A 532 15.95 -11.95 39.53
CA ASP A 532 16.37 -13.36 39.69
C ASP A 532 15.21 -14.35 39.52
N ASN A 533 13.97 -13.91 39.66
CA ASN A 533 12.74 -14.71 39.45
C ASN A 533 12.24 -14.68 37.99
N GLU A 534 13.08 -14.29 37.02
CA GLU A 534 12.80 -14.19 35.60
C GLU A 534 11.65 -13.22 35.24
N LEU A 535 11.34 -12.29 36.15
CA LEU A 535 10.47 -11.17 35.85
C LEU A 535 11.31 -10.07 35.20
N SER A 536 10.94 -9.68 33.98
CA SER A 536 11.62 -8.62 33.22
C SER A 536 10.72 -7.40 33.03
N PHE A 537 11.32 -6.25 33.12
CA PHE A 537 10.71 -4.93 32.95
C PHE A 537 11.40 -4.22 31.78
N THR A 538 10.61 -3.65 30.88
CA THR A 538 11.11 -2.80 29.79
C THR A 538 10.41 -1.45 29.85
N THR A 539 11.09 -0.47 30.45
CA THR A 539 10.63 0.91 30.51
C THR A 539 11.10 1.67 29.29
N GLN A 540 10.19 2.34 28.61
CA GLN A 540 10.49 3.18 27.46
C GLN A 540 9.94 4.59 27.68
N ALA A 541 10.76 5.59 27.40
CA ALA A 541 10.33 6.99 27.38
C ALA A 541 10.92 7.67 26.16
N GLY A 542 10.15 8.53 25.51
CA GLY A 542 10.61 9.17 24.30
C GLY A 542 9.90 10.47 23.97
N VAL A 543 10.55 11.24 23.11
CA VAL A 543 10.03 12.47 22.52
C VAL A 543 10.10 12.39 21.00
N THR A 544 9.13 13.00 20.34
CA THR A 544 9.06 13.09 18.88
C THR A 544 8.75 14.51 18.46
N ASN A 545 9.35 14.96 17.36
CA ASN A 545 9.01 16.21 16.68
C ASN A 545 8.98 15.92 15.19
N GLU A 546 8.01 16.52 14.52
CA GLU A 546 7.83 16.40 13.08
C GLU A 546 7.47 17.77 12.51
N GLN A 547 8.05 18.09 11.36
CA GLN A 547 7.81 19.32 10.62
C GLN A 547 7.49 18.98 9.17
N PHE A 548 6.35 19.43 8.73
CA PHE A 548 5.86 19.26 7.37
C PHE A 548 5.74 20.63 6.68
N SER A 549 6.22 20.72 5.44
CA SER A 549 6.02 21.89 4.60
C SER A 549 5.74 21.48 3.16
N GLN A 550 4.78 22.16 2.55
CA GLN A 550 4.44 22.01 1.15
C GLN A 550 4.23 23.38 0.50
N ASN A 551 4.81 23.59 -0.67
CA ASN A 551 4.58 24.77 -1.50
C ASN A 551 4.26 24.31 -2.92
N THR A 552 3.06 24.59 -3.38
CA THR A 552 2.58 24.30 -4.72
C THR A 552 2.38 25.61 -5.48
N VAL A 553 2.97 25.70 -6.66
CA VAL A 553 2.73 26.80 -7.62
C VAL A 553 2.24 26.16 -8.91
N ARG A 554 1.11 26.62 -9.43
CA ARG A 554 0.55 26.20 -10.71
C ARG A 554 0.33 27.44 -11.59
N VAL A 555 0.75 27.34 -12.83
CA VAL A 555 0.52 28.32 -13.88
C VAL A 555 -0.35 27.68 -14.93
N THR A 556 -1.53 28.24 -15.18
CA THR A 556 -2.48 27.77 -16.21
C THR A 556 -2.67 28.86 -17.24
N SER A 557 -2.47 28.53 -18.49
CA SER A 557 -2.51 29.45 -19.64
C SER A 557 -3.54 28.98 -20.66
N THR A 558 -4.34 29.93 -21.18
CA THR A 558 -5.36 29.64 -22.20
C THR A 558 -5.29 30.67 -23.33
N GLY A 559 -5.74 30.29 -24.54
CA GLY A 559 -5.59 31.09 -25.73
C GLY A 559 -4.14 31.06 -26.23
N LEU A 560 -3.65 29.85 -26.53
CA LEU A 560 -2.24 29.61 -26.87
C LEU A 560 -1.91 30.17 -28.27
N ILE A 561 -0.68 30.69 -28.41
CA ILE A 561 -0.15 31.12 -29.69
C ILE A 561 0.41 29.87 -30.41
N ALA A 562 -0.18 29.51 -31.56
CA ALA A 562 0.34 28.45 -32.44
C ALA A 562 0.61 27.08 -31.75
N SER A 563 -0.20 26.66 -30.78
CA SER A 563 -0.04 25.40 -30.03
C SER A 563 1.34 25.24 -29.36
N GLU A 564 1.92 26.34 -28.91
CA GLU A 564 3.14 26.32 -28.10
C GLU A 564 2.83 25.93 -26.64
N GLN A 565 3.71 25.11 -26.05
CA GLN A 565 3.52 24.69 -24.65
C GLN A 565 3.93 25.75 -23.63
N ASN A 566 4.65 26.78 -24.05
CA ASN A 566 5.14 27.80 -23.13
C ASN A 566 3.98 28.57 -22.49
N VAL A 567 3.88 28.53 -21.19
CA VAL A 567 2.79 29.15 -20.41
C VAL A 567 2.75 30.68 -20.53
N ASP A 568 3.83 31.34 -20.96
CA ASP A 568 3.89 32.79 -21.19
C ASP A 568 3.40 33.20 -22.60
N GLN A 569 3.19 32.24 -23.52
CA GLN A 569 2.75 32.49 -24.88
C GLN A 569 1.25 32.24 -25.05
N ALA A 570 0.46 32.92 -24.26
CA ALA A 570 -0.98 32.77 -24.20
C ALA A 570 -1.70 34.11 -24.00
N ALA A 571 -2.97 34.14 -24.34
CA ALA A 571 -3.80 35.32 -24.13
C ALA A 571 -4.12 35.56 -22.65
N ASN A 572 -4.29 34.50 -21.87
CA ASN A 572 -4.60 34.57 -20.45
C ASN A 572 -3.65 33.66 -19.68
N VAL A 573 -3.13 34.16 -18.56
CA VAL A 573 -2.27 33.41 -17.63
C VAL A 573 -2.82 33.58 -16.24
N LYS A 574 -3.08 32.46 -15.56
CA LYS A 574 -3.52 32.36 -14.16
C LYS A 574 -2.43 31.69 -13.34
N VAL A 575 -2.14 32.23 -12.17
CA VAL A 575 -1.19 31.64 -11.23
C VAL A 575 -1.91 31.37 -9.92
N ASP A 576 -1.85 30.10 -9.48
CA ASP A 576 -2.33 29.68 -8.19
C ASP A 576 -1.14 29.25 -7.32
N GLN A 577 -1.09 29.71 -6.06
CA GLN A 577 -0.08 29.31 -5.11
C GLN A 577 -0.72 28.86 -3.80
N PHE A 578 -0.31 27.70 -3.32
CA PHE A 578 -0.77 27.12 -2.07
C PHE A 578 0.43 26.74 -1.20
N ARG A 579 0.39 27.15 0.07
CA ARG A 579 1.42 26.82 1.06
C ARG A 579 0.79 26.16 2.26
N LEU A 580 1.46 25.14 2.78
CA LEU A 580 1.05 24.39 3.92
C LEU A 580 2.26 24.15 4.81
N GLU A 581 2.12 24.47 6.09
CA GLU A 581 3.13 24.21 7.12
C GLU A 581 2.43 23.59 8.33
N GLN A 582 3.02 22.54 8.90
CA GLN A 582 2.52 21.86 10.08
C GLN A 582 3.68 21.45 10.97
N GLU A 583 3.50 21.60 12.27
CA GLU A 583 4.43 21.14 13.28
C GLU A 583 3.68 20.29 14.31
N ASP A 584 4.18 19.06 14.53
CA ASP A 584 3.65 18.10 15.50
C ASP A 584 4.75 17.73 16.49
N ALA A 585 4.40 17.68 17.78
CA ALA A 585 5.33 17.25 18.81
C ALA A 585 4.63 16.38 19.86
N GLY A 586 5.34 15.39 20.37
CA GLY A 586 4.78 14.48 21.36
C GLY A 586 5.82 13.83 22.26
N PHE A 587 5.34 13.27 23.34
CA PHE A 587 6.12 12.40 24.22
C PHE A 587 5.32 11.14 24.56
N PHE A 588 6.03 10.07 24.92
CA PHE A 588 5.38 8.87 25.42
C PHE A 588 6.20 8.23 26.53
N VAL A 589 5.50 7.50 27.40
CA VAL A 589 6.08 6.60 28.40
C VAL A 589 5.33 5.27 28.34
N GLN A 590 6.08 4.18 28.36
CA GLN A 590 5.51 2.83 28.32
C GLN A 590 6.31 1.92 29.25
N GLU A 591 5.61 1.03 29.95
CA GLU A 591 6.17 -0.05 30.73
C GLU A 591 5.64 -1.38 30.22
N GLU A 592 6.54 -2.32 29.95
CA GLU A 592 6.24 -3.71 29.64
C GLU A 592 6.78 -4.60 30.76
N VAL A 593 5.94 -5.46 31.29
CA VAL A 593 6.28 -6.46 32.30
C VAL A 593 6.11 -7.84 31.68
N ASN A 594 7.17 -8.63 31.64
CA ASN A 594 7.18 -9.99 31.13
C ASN A 594 7.55 -10.96 32.26
N TYR A 595 6.64 -11.90 32.55
CA TYR A 595 6.84 -12.98 33.48
C TYR A 595 7.07 -14.29 32.73
N GLN A 596 8.33 -14.70 32.59
CA GLN A 596 8.77 -16.00 32.03
C GLN A 596 8.22 -16.29 30.62
N ASP A 597 7.98 -15.29 29.79
CA ASP A 597 7.24 -15.41 28.53
C ASP A 597 5.86 -16.12 28.69
N LYS A 598 5.36 -16.31 29.93
CA LYS A 598 4.03 -16.85 30.24
C LYS A 598 2.98 -15.77 30.19
N ILE A 599 3.26 -14.60 30.80
CA ILE A 599 2.36 -13.45 30.80
C ILE A 599 3.18 -12.20 30.48
N VAL A 600 2.70 -11.45 29.48
CA VAL A 600 3.28 -10.15 29.12
C VAL A 600 2.20 -9.09 29.19
N GLY A 601 2.42 -8.06 30.01
CA GLY A 601 1.53 -6.92 30.17
C GLY A 601 2.22 -5.62 29.79
N THR A 602 1.51 -4.73 29.08
CA THR A 602 2.04 -3.43 28.69
C THR A 602 1.06 -2.33 29.09
N LEU A 603 1.58 -1.26 29.68
CA LEU A 603 0.85 -0.02 29.95
C LEU A 603 1.62 1.15 29.35
N GLY A 604 0.93 2.09 28.75
CA GLY A 604 1.57 3.26 28.17
C GLY A 604 0.63 4.46 28.05
N ILE A 605 1.23 5.62 27.92
CA ILE A 605 0.54 6.87 27.64
C ILE A 605 1.39 7.72 26.71
N ARG A 606 0.71 8.37 25.76
CA ARG A 606 1.32 9.35 24.87
C ARG A 606 0.57 10.66 24.97
N GLY A 607 1.29 11.78 24.85
CA GLY A 607 0.71 13.12 24.76
C GLY A 607 1.23 13.83 23.50
N ASP A 608 0.33 14.33 22.65
CA ASP A 608 0.64 15.02 21.40
C ASP A 608 0.05 16.41 21.37
N LYS A 609 0.72 17.30 20.65
CA LYS A 609 0.23 18.61 20.22
C LYS A 609 0.54 18.85 18.76
N SER A 610 -0.26 19.68 18.10
CA SER A 610 -0.11 20.04 16.69
C SER A 610 -0.49 21.49 16.43
N SER A 611 0.17 22.09 15.46
CA SER A 611 -0.22 23.40 14.91
C SER A 611 -1.62 23.39 14.26
N ASN A 612 -2.15 22.22 13.92
CA ASN A 612 -3.49 22.01 13.36
C ASN A 612 -4.60 21.88 14.43
N ASN A 613 -4.28 22.01 15.72
CA ASN A 613 -5.27 22.07 16.79
C ASN A 613 -5.70 23.52 17.04
N GLY A 614 -6.94 23.74 17.47
CA GLY A 614 -7.43 25.05 17.86
C GLY A 614 -6.52 25.75 18.90
N ASP A 615 -5.97 25.00 19.85
CA ASP A 615 -4.87 25.42 20.71
C ASP A 615 -3.63 24.57 20.40
N ALA A 616 -2.69 25.14 19.67
CA ALA A 616 -1.45 24.48 19.27
C ALA A 616 -0.55 24.01 20.43
N ASN A 617 -0.77 24.52 21.66
CA ASN A 617 -0.02 24.12 22.86
C ASN A 617 -0.73 23.07 23.69
N LYS A 618 -2.01 22.81 23.43
CA LYS A 618 -2.79 21.82 24.16
C LYS A 618 -2.31 20.41 23.87
N LEU A 619 -2.01 19.65 24.93
CA LEU A 619 -1.67 18.24 24.83
C LEU A 619 -2.94 17.39 24.87
N PHE A 620 -3.02 16.44 23.95
CA PHE A 620 -4.03 15.40 23.91
C PHE A 620 -3.39 14.06 24.28
N TYR A 621 -4.02 13.34 25.20
CA TYR A 621 -3.45 12.13 25.81
C TYR A 621 -4.12 10.87 25.30
N TYR A 622 -3.31 9.86 24.95
CA TYR A 622 -3.70 8.59 24.34
C TYR A 622 -3.14 7.43 25.18
N PRO A 623 -3.96 6.85 26.09
CA PRO A 623 -3.56 5.70 26.89
C PRO A 623 -3.60 4.41 26.06
N LYS A 624 -2.77 3.43 26.46
CA LYS A 624 -2.83 2.06 25.98
C LYS A 624 -2.57 1.06 27.10
N ALA A 625 -3.21 -0.11 26.98
CA ALA A 625 -3.00 -1.25 27.86
C ALA A 625 -3.13 -2.55 27.06
N SER A 626 -2.25 -3.52 27.30
CA SER A 626 -2.37 -4.81 26.62
C SER A 626 -1.86 -5.96 27.50
N LEU A 627 -2.39 -7.15 27.25
CA LEU A 627 -2.06 -8.37 27.96
C LEU A 627 -1.98 -9.54 26.98
N ALA A 628 -0.90 -10.29 26.99
CA ALA A 628 -0.73 -11.56 26.33
C ALA A 628 -0.47 -12.66 27.37
N ALA A 629 -1.13 -13.80 27.22
CA ALA A 629 -0.93 -14.98 28.03
C ALA A 629 -0.59 -16.18 27.14
N ASN A 630 0.66 -16.63 27.19
CA ASN A 630 1.16 -17.80 26.49
C ASN A 630 0.85 -19.05 27.34
N ILE A 631 -0.34 -19.62 27.19
CA ILE A 631 -0.86 -20.71 28.00
C ILE A 631 0.01 -21.97 27.88
N HIS A 632 0.58 -22.20 26.72
CA HIS A 632 1.46 -23.34 26.44
C HIS A 632 2.80 -23.29 27.21
N ASN A 633 3.19 -22.14 27.76
CA ASN A 633 4.41 -22.01 28.58
C ASN A 633 4.19 -22.34 30.07
N PHE A 634 2.94 -22.65 30.47
CA PHE A 634 2.67 -23.05 31.85
C PHE A 634 2.90 -24.54 32.05
N ASP A 635 3.38 -24.93 33.24
CA ASP A 635 3.77 -26.31 33.59
C ASP A 635 2.61 -27.32 33.55
N PHE A 636 1.36 -26.86 33.61
CA PHE A 636 0.16 -27.69 33.47
C PHE A 636 -0.20 -28.05 32.02
N TRP A 637 0.45 -27.41 31.02
CA TRP A 637 0.13 -27.64 29.61
C TRP A 637 0.81 -28.88 29.07
N ASN A 638 0.05 -29.92 28.78
CA ASN A 638 0.58 -31.25 28.29
C ASN A 638 -0.11 -31.68 26.99
N ILE A 639 -0.67 -30.78 26.20
CA ILE A 639 -1.39 -31.13 24.98
C ILE A 639 -0.39 -31.19 23.81
N GLU A 640 0.13 -32.39 23.51
CA GLU A 640 1.12 -32.61 22.45
C GLU A 640 0.63 -32.17 21.06
N ALA A 641 -0.69 -32.33 20.78
CA ALA A 641 -1.26 -31.92 19.50
C ALA A 641 -1.35 -30.40 19.32
N MET A 642 -1.37 -29.63 20.42
CA MET A 642 -1.41 -28.16 20.44
C MET A 642 -0.17 -27.64 21.15
N ASN A 643 0.86 -27.37 20.40
CA ASN A 643 2.15 -26.94 20.94
C ASN A 643 2.18 -25.43 21.25
N GLN A 644 1.15 -24.70 20.83
CA GLN A 644 1.00 -23.28 21.16
C GLN A 644 -0.46 -22.93 21.40
N LEU A 645 -0.68 -22.12 22.43
CA LEU A 645 -1.92 -21.39 22.68
C LEU A 645 -1.57 -20.05 23.35
N LYS A 646 -1.91 -18.95 22.71
CA LYS A 646 -1.76 -17.60 23.22
C LYS A 646 -3.12 -16.91 23.22
N LEU A 647 -3.48 -16.29 24.30
CA LEU A 647 -4.63 -15.41 24.44
C LEU A 647 -4.12 -13.97 24.57
N ARG A 648 -4.80 -13.05 23.92
CA ARG A 648 -4.42 -11.64 23.93
C ARG A 648 -5.62 -10.73 24.03
N ALA A 649 -5.44 -9.61 24.75
CA ALA A 649 -6.39 -8.52 24.83
C ALA A 649 -5.62 -7.20 24.81
N ALA A 650 -6.14 -6.21 24.09
CA ALA A 650 -5.52 -4.90 24.02
C ALA A 650 -6.58 -3.79 23.92
N TYR A 651 -6.25 -2.66 24.53
CA TYR A 651 -6.98 -1.41 24.44
C TYR A 651 -5.98 -0.30 24.11
N GLY A 652 -6.37 0.61 23.23
CA GLY A 652 -5.58 1.80 22.97
C GLY A 652 -6.37 2.91 22.33
N GLU A 653 -5.82 4.10 22.46
CA GLU A 653 -6.39 5.31 21.88
C GLU A 653 -5.38 5.97 20.94
N ALA A 654 -5.87 6.62 19.90
CA ALA A 654 -5.10 7.43 18.98
C ALA A 654 -5.93 8.66 18.57
N GLY A 655 -5.27 9.71 18.13
CA GLY A 655 -5.93 10.90 17.61
C GLY A 655 -5.85 11.00 16.11
N ASN A 656 -6.64 11.90 15.52
CA ASN A 656 -6.53 12.35 14.16
C ASN A 656 -6.70 13.87 14.12
N PHE A 657 -5.65 14.59 13.73
CA PHE A 657 -5.67 16.05 13.71
C PHE A 657 -6.66 16.60 12.70
N ALA A 658 -7.10 17.84 12.94
CA ALA A 658 -7.95 18.55 11.99
C ALA A 658 -7.23 18.71 10.64
N PRO A 659 -7.97 18.65 9.51
CA PRO A 659 -7.43 18.99 8.21
C PRO A 659 -6.91 20.45 8.23
N ASN A 660 -5.86 20.70 7.47
CA ASN A 660 -5.36 22.04 7.34
C ASN A 660 -6.44 22.97 6.77
N GLY A 661 -6.55 24.17 7.34
CA GLY A 661 -7.59 25.13 6.97
C GLY A 661 -8.92 24.99 7.72
N ALA A 662 -9.15 23.89 8.48
CA ALA A 662 -10.38 23.72 9.25
C ALA A 662 -10.52 24.75 10.39
N LEU A 663 -9.41 25.26 10.92
CA LEU A 663 -9.38 26.23 12.01
C LEU A 663 -9.76 27.64 11.61
N PHE A 664 -9.49 28.03 10.36
CA PHE A 664 -9.54 29.43 9.93
C PHE A 664 -10.41 29.60 8.70
N THR A 665 -11.12 30.73 8.66
CA THR A 665 -11.86 31.15 7.47
C THR A 665 -10.91 31.92 6.55
N THR A 666 -10.45 31.29 5.48
CA THR A 666 -9.52 31.91 4.53
C THR A 666 -10.30 32.57 3.39
N TYR A 667 -10.26 33.88 3.33
CA TYR A 667 -10.88 34.66 2.23
C TYR A 667 -10.22 34.35 0.89
N ILE A 668 -11.03 34.35 -0.16
CA ILE A 668 -10.61 34.06 -1.53
C ILE A 668 -10.48 35.34 -2.31
N ASN A 669 -9.35 35.54 -3.00
CA ASN A 669 -9.19 36.67 -3.95
C ASN A 669 -10.10 36.47 -5.16
N SER A 670 -10.78 37.54 -5.57
CA SER A 670 -11.66 37.55 -6.73
C SER A 670 -11.57 38.87 -7.48
N LEU A 671 -11.79 38.82 -8.79
CA LEU A 671 -11.94 40.00 -9.60
C LEU A 671 -13.43 40.42 -9.62
N ILE A 672 -13.75 41.55 -8.99
CA ILE A 672 -15.10 42.09 -8.97
C ILE A 672 -15.11 43.28 -9.92
N SER A 673 -15.79 43.12 -11.07
CA SER A 673 -15.83 44.14 -12.12
C SER A 673 -14.43 44.66 -12.55
N GLY A 674 -13.45 43.76 -12.65
CA GLY A 674 -12.06 44.00 -13.04
C GLY A 674 -11.16 44.57 -11.92
N ASN A 675 -11.69 44.76 -10.71
CA ASN A 675 -10.90 45.19 -9.54
C ASN A 675 -10.62 44.00 -8.62
N VAL A 676 -9.43 43.95 -8.04
CA VAL A 676 -9.08 42.93 -7.03
C VAL A 676 -9.94 43.16 -5.80
N GLY A 677 -10.68 42.11 -5.42
CA GLY A 677 -11.51 42.04 -4.23
C GLY A 677 -11.29 40.75 -3.48
N ILE A 678 -11.97 40.61 -2.35
CA ILE A 678 -12.02 39.39 -1.58
C ILE A 678 -13.47 38.94 -1.44
N ILE A 679 -13.69 37.62 -1.53
CA ILE A 679 -14.99 37.03 -1.27
C ILE A 679 -14.87 36.04 -0.10
N THR A 680 -15.99 35.81 0.59
CA THR A 680 -16.07 34.76 1.61
C THR A 680 -15.94 33.40 0.97
N PRO A 681 -15.21 32.44 1.58
CA PRO A 681 -15.20 31.05 1.12
C PRO A 681 -16.56 30.40 1.38
N ALA A 682 -16.81 29.25 0.76
CA ALA A 682 -18.02 28.47 1.04
C ALA A 682 -18.05 27.91 2.47
N THR A 683 -16.87 27.66 3.08
CA THR A 683 -16.74 26.99 4.38
C THR A 683 -16.23 27.93 5.46
N LEU A 684 -16.94 27.97 6.58
CA LEU A 684 -16.53 28.68 7.80
C LEU A 684 -15.59 27.78 8.62
N GLY A 685 -14.42 28.30 8.99
CA GLY A 685 -13.47 27.64 9.90
C GLY A 685 -13.95 27.72 11.35
N ASP A 686 -13.51 26.74 12.15
CA ASP A 686 -13.80 26.70 13.60
C ASP A 686 -12.50 26.62 14.42
N PRO A 687 -12.10 27.71 15.11
CA PRO A 687 -10.90 27.73 15.96
C PRO A 687 -11.00 26.82 17.19
N SER A 688 -12.17 26.27 17.51
CA SER A 688 -12.38 25.38 18.66
C SER A 688 -12.24 23.91 18.33
N ILE A 689 -11.99 23.55 17.07
CA ILE A 689 -11.86 22.17 16.63
C ILE A 689 -10.82 21.39 17.45
N GLN A 690 -11.19 20.18 17.83
CA GLN A 690 -10.33 19.22 18.50
C GLN A 690 -10.04 18.04 17.58
N PRO A 691 -8.93 17.31 17.81
CA PRO A 691 -8.66 16.07 17.07
C PRO A 691 -9.78 15.05 17.28
N GLU A 692 -10.10 14.30 16.23
CA GLU A 692 -10.91 13.08 16.38
C GLU A 692 -10.19 12.12 17.34
N ARG A 693 -10.95 11.37 18.11
CA ARG A 693 -10.44 10.42 19.12
C ARG A 693 -10.90 9.01 18.80
N GLN A 694 -9.96 8.18 18.45
CA GLN A 694 -10.20 6.76 18.22
C GLN A 694 -9.90 5.96 19.47
N LYS A 695 -10.83 5.06 19.83
CA LYS A 695 -10.70 4.09 20.91
C LYS A 695 -10.92 2.70 20.36
N GLU A 696 -10.01 1.79 20.63
CA GLU A 696 -10.12 0.41 20.13
C GLU A 696 -9.87 -0.60 21.23
N PHE A 697 -10.74 -1.60 21.26
CA PHE A 697 -10.58 -2.80 22.08
C PHE A 697 -10.52 -4.01 21.15
N GLU A 698 -9.53 -4.86 21.38
CA GLU A 698 -9.37 -6.11 20.65
C GLU A 698 -9.08 -7.29 21.57
N ILE A 699 -9.59 -8.45 21.19
CA ILE A 699 -9.23 -9.74 21.75
C ILE A 699 -8.80 -10.68 20.64
N GLY A 700 -7.87 -11.56 20.96
CA GLY A 700 -7.37 -12.51 19.96
C GLY A 700 -6.87 -13.82 20.59
N LEU A 701 -6.74 -14.77 19.71
CA LEU A 701 -6.24 -16.12 20.01
C LEU A 701 -5.29 -16.52 18.89
N ASP A 702 -4.10 -16.97 19.28
CA ASP A 702 -3.14 -17.55 18.37
C ASP A 702 -2.87 -18.99 18.82
N ALA A 703 -3.05 -19.96 17.92
CA ALA A 703 -2.89 -21.39 18.22
C ALA A 703 -2.01 -22.09 17.18
N GLY A 704 -1.13 -22.97 17.65
CA GLY A 704 -0.27 -23.80 16.82
C GLY A 704 -0.49 -25.28 17.11
N PHE A 705 -0.67 -26.08 16.08
CA PHE A 705 -0.94 -27.51 16.16
C PHE A 705 0.13 -28.30 15.40
N PHE A 706 0.41 -29.51 15.89
CA PHE A 706 1.30 -30.48 15.24
C PHE A 706 2.70 -29.90 14.95
N ASN A 707 3.33 -29.29 15.95
CA ASN A 707 4.60 -28.55 15.82
C ASN A 707 4.51 -27.40 14.80
N ASN A 708 3.45 -26.60 14.93
CA ASN A 708 3.13 -25.44 14.09
C ASN A 708 2.91 -25.76 12.59
N LYS A 709 2.65 -27.04 12.24
CA LYS A 709 2.21 -27.36 10.87
C LYS A 709 0.88 -26.74 10.51
N VAL A 710 0.05 -26.46 11.50
CA VAL A 710 -1.18 -25.69 11.35
C VAL A 710 -1.13 -24.55 12.35
N THR A 711 -1.24 -23.32 11.90
CA THR A 711 -1.34 -22.13 12.76
C THR A 711 -2.65 -21.39 12.47
N LEU A 712 -3.31 -20.99 13.54
CA LEU A 712 -4.55 -20.23 13.52
C LEU A 712 -4.37 -18.93 14.29
N GLU A 713 -4.68 -17.81 13.67
CA GLU A 713 -4.80 -16.51 14.29
C GLU A 713 -6.26 -16.04 14.18
N PHE A 714 -6.83 -15.62 15.29
CA PHE A 714 -8.16 -15.02 15.32
C PHE A 714 -8.09 -13.70 16.08
N THR A 715 -8.74 -12.67 15.55
CA THR A 715 -8.91 -11.37 16.22
C THR A 715 -10.35 -10.90 16.04
N TRP A 716 -10.97 -10.49 17.13
CA TRP A 716 -12.16 -9.67 17.11
C TRP A 716 -11.83 -8.28 17.64
N TYR A 717 -12.39 -7.22 17.03
CA TYR A 717 -12.15 -5.85 17.45
C TYR A 717 -13.43 -5.01 17.43
N ASN A 718 -13.43 -3.98 18.27
CA ASN A 718 -14.38 -2.90 18.26
C ASN A 718 -13.61 -1.57 18.33
N LYS A 719 -13.74 -0.77 17.30
CA LYS A 719 -13.10 0.53 17.10
C LYS A 719 -14.16 1.61 17.07
N LYS A 720 -14.12 2.57 18.00
CA LYS A 720 -15.00 3.72 18.05
C LYS A 720 -14.21 4.99 17.76
N VAL A 721 -14.71 5.87 16.90
CA VAL A 721 -14.16 7.21 16.63
C VAL A 721 -15.17 8.23 17.11
N GLU A 722 -14.75 9.05 18.04
CA GLU A 722 -15.54 10.14 18.63
C GLU A 722 -15.03 11.49 18.12
N ASP A 723 -15.85 12.54 18.24
CA ASP A 723 -15.52 13.89 17.82
C ASP A 723 -15.17 13.99 16.31
N LEU A 724 -15.91 13.25 15.45
CA LEU A 724 -15.70 13.30 14.01
C LEU A 724 -15.69 14.73 13.50
N ILE A 725 -14.66 15.06 12.73
CA ILE A 725 -14.52 16.36 12.09
C ILE A 725 -15.30 16.34 10.79
N LEU A 726 -16.38 17.12 10.74
CA LEU A 726 -17.31 17.15 9.62
C LEU A 726 -17.43 18.56 9.02
N GLN A 727 -17.61 18.60 7.71
CA GLN A 727 -18.12 19.76 6.99
C GLN A 727 -19.63 19.70 7.00
N ALA A 728 -20.26 20.36 7.96
CA ALA A 728 -21.71 20.37 8.11
C ALA A 728 -22.33 21.55 7.37
N ASP A 729 -23.55 21.37 6.90
CA ASP A 729 -24.35 22.46 6.35
C ASP A 729 -24.48 23.60 7.35
N ASN A 730 -24.45 24.83 6.88
CA ASN A 730 -24.56 26.01 7.69
C ASN A 730 -25.82 26.81 7.30
N GLU A 731 -26.32 27.64 8.24
CA GLU A 731 -27.47 28.49 7.98
C GLU A 731 -27.17 29.47 6.84
N PRO A 732 -27.97 29.55 5.76
CA PRO A 732 -27.74 30.41 4.62
C PRO A 732 -27.57 31.90 4.99
N SER A 733 -28.22 32.35 6.07
CA SER A 733 -28.12 33.74 6.59
C SER A 733 -26.71 34.12 7.09
N SER A 734 -25.86 33.13 7.37
CA SER A 734 -24.47 33.35 7.80
C SER A 734 -23.54 33.82 6.67
N GLY A 735 -23.93 33.61 5.41
CA GLY A 735 -23.09 33.85 4.23
C GLY A 735 -22.09 32.72 3.92
N TYR A 736 -22.16 31.60 4.63
CA TYR A 736 -21.36 30.40 4.42
C TYR A 736 -22.26 29.20 4.14
N THR A 737 -21.87 28.35 3.20
CA THR A 737 -22.62 27.12 2.86
C THR A 737 -22.35 26.02 3.90
N PHE A 738 -21.11 25.88 4.32
CA PHE A 738 -20.64 24.85 5.24
C PHE A 738 -19.90 25.45 6.44
N ARG A 739 -19.77 24.66 7.49
CA ARG A 739 -18.91 24.95 8.64
C ARG A 739 -18.17 23.68 9.09
N TRP A 740 -16.96 23.86 9.57
CA TRP A 740 -16.26 22.78 10.27
C TRP A 740 -16.82 22.61 11.68
N ALA A 741 -16.96 21.36 12.13
CA ALA A 741 -17.41 21.04 13.49
C ALA A 741 -16.97 19.62 13.90
N ASN A 742 -16.74 19.42 15.19
CA ASN A 742 -16.73 18.05 15.78
C ASN A 742 -18.20 17.64 16.01
N ALA A 743 -18.77 16.78 15.18
CA ALA A 743 -20.21 16.64 15.10
C ALA A 743 -20.73 15.20 14.94
N GLY A 744 -19.97 14.19 15.37
CA GLY A 744 -20.47 12.81 15.28
C GLY A 744 -19.52 11.77 15.88
N ALA A 745 -19.98 10.52 15.84
CA ALA A 745 -19.21 9.35 16.17
C ALA A 745 -19.50 8.21 15.20
N LEU A 746 -18.50 7.37 14.96
CA LEU A 746 -18.66 6.13 14.19
C LEU A 746 -18.06 4.94 14.93
N GLU A 747 -18.56 3.76 14.64
CA GLU A 747 -18.09 2.52 15.21
C GLU A 747 -17.80 1.50 14.10
N ASN A 748 -16.66 0.80 14.22
CA ASN A 748 -16.30 -0.33 13.36
C ASN A 748 -16.17 -1.59 14.20
N LYS A 749 -16.87 -2.64 13.82
CA LYS A 749 -16.78 -3.97 14.43
C LYS A 749 -16.37 -4.99 13.40
N GLY A 750 -15.39 -5.83 13.73
CA GLY A 750 -14.93 -6.82 12.79
C GLY A 750 -14.27 -8.03 13.40
N ALA A 751 -14.06 -9.01 12.54
CA ALA A 751 -13.34 -10.23 12.84
C ALA A 751 -12.34 -10.55 11.74
N GLU A 752 -11.18 -11.05 12.14
CA GLU A 752 -10.06 -11.39 11.28
C GLU A 752 -9.63 -12.83 11.60
N ILE A 753 -9.38 -13.64 10.57
CA ILE A 753 -8.90 -15.02 10.67
C ILE A 753 -7.73 -15.21 9.72
N GLY A 754 -6.63 -15.73 10.24
CA GLY A 754 -5.49 -16.24 9.49
C GLY A 754 -5.30 -17.73 9.79
N LEU A 755 -5.26 -18.57 8.76
CA LEU A 755 -4.97 -19.99 8.88
C LEU A 755 -3.84 -20.34 7.92
N ASN A 756 -2.72 -20.86 8.47
CA ASN A 756 -1.62 -21.37 7.65
C ASN A 756 -1.46 -22.88 7.92
N VAL A 757 -1.23 -23.63 6.86
CA VAL A 757 -1.08 -25.07 6.88
C VAL A 757 0.15 -25.45 6.08
N ASN A 758 1.16 -26.02 6.75
CA ASN A 758 2.21 -26.77 6.09
C ASN A 758 1.71 -28.19 5.89
N ALA A 759 1.10 -28.44 4.72
CA ALA A 759 0.40 -29.68 4.43
C ALA A 759 1.37 -30.85 4.19
N PHE A 760 2.50 -30.55 3.55
CA PHE A 760 3.57 -31.52 3.27
C PHE A 760 4.92 -30.83 3.38
N ASP A 761 5.86 -31.54 4.00
CA ASP A 761 7.25 -31.12 4.08
C ASP A 761 8.14 -32.37 3.98
N SER A 762 8.78 -32.54 2.83
CA SER A 762 9.72 -33.61 2.55
C SER A 762 10.90 -33.10 1.73
N GLU A 763 11.99 -33.85 1.65
CA GLU A 763 13.21 -33.44 0.94
C GLU A 763 12.96 -32.98 -0.52
N ASN A 764 11.99 -33.58 -1.21
CA ASN A 764 11.73 -33.29 -2.62
C ASN A 764 10.42 -32.56 -2.90
N PHE A 765 9.53 -32.42 -1.90
CA PHE A 765 8.24 -31.79 -2.08
C PHE A 765 7.76 -31.11 -0.81
N SER A 766 7.44 -29.83 -0.91
CA SER A 766 6.73 -29.09 0.14
C SER A 766 5.47 -28.43 -0.43
N TRP A 767 4.46 -28.32 0.43
CA TRP A 767 3.20 -27.62 0.15
C TRP A 767 2.77 -26.82 1.36
N ASP A 768 2.77 -25.50 1.18
CA ASP A 768 2.27 -24.53 2.14
C ASP A 768 1.00 -23.89 1.60
N SER A 769 0.00 -23.77 2.45
CA SER A 769 -1.29 -23.14 2.11
C SER A 769 -1.70 -22.17 3.18
N GLY A 770 -2.21 -20.98 2.78
CA GLY A 770 -2.70 -19.96 3.69
C GLY A 770 -4.08 -19.47 3.28
N ILE A 771 -4.91 -19.22 4.30
CA ILE A 771 -6.23 -18.58 4.16
C ILE A 771 -6.25 -17.36 5.06
N ILE A 772 -6.70 -16.25 4.50
CA ILE A 772 -6.97 -15.01 5.22
C ILE A 772 -8.43 -14.70 5.00
N TRP A 773 -9.18 -14.46 6.05
CA TRP A 773 -10.57 -14.03 5.99
C TRP A 773 -10.80 -12.88 6.95
N PHE A 774 -11.58 -11.88 6.53
CA PHE A 774 -12.00 -10.80 7.42
C PHE A 774 -13.31 -10.17 6.99
N ARG A 775 -13.97 -9.60 7.98
CA ARG A 775 -15.20 -8.82 7.85
C ARG A 775 -15.14 -7.59 8.75
N ASN A 776 -15.59 -6.45 8.23
CA ASN A 776 -15.84 -5.22 9.00
C ASN A 776 -17.30 -4.79 8.82
N ARG A 777 -17.80 -4.00 9.77
CA ARG A 777 -19.06 -3.26 9.64
C ARG A 777 -18.88 -1.92 10.33
N SER A 778 -19.12 -0.86 9.56
CA SER A 778 -19.03 0.53 9.99
C SER A 778 -20.43 1.10 10.22
N GLU A 779 -20.64 1.84 11.30
CA GLU A 779 -21.92 2.47 11.63
C GLU A 779 -21.67 3.87 12.19
N ILE A 780 -22.45 4.86 11.74
CA ILE A 780 -22.52 6.19 12.34
C ILE A 780 -23.38 6.10 13.60
N THR A 781 -22.77 6.13 14.78
CA THR A 781 -23.46 5.91 16.05
C THR A 781 -24.04 7.17 16.66
N GLU A 782 -23.57 8.34 16.22
CA GLU A 782 -24.04 9.65 16.68
C GLU A 782 -23.81 10.68 15.59
N LEU A 783 -24.79 11.55 15.36
CA LEU A 783 -24.67 12.68 14.44
C LEU A 783 -25.41 13.87 15.03
N THR A 784 -24.66 14.92 15.42
CA THR A 784 -25.23 16.13 16.03
C THR A 784 -25.66 17.21 15.03
N VAL A 785 -25.49 16.90 13.73
CA VAL A 785 -25.92 17.71 12.58
C VAL A 785 -26.92 16.93 11.73
N ALA A 786 -27.61 17.59 10.81
CA ALA A 786 -28.48 16.88 9.87
C ALA A 786 -27.69 15.88 9.02
N SER A 787 -28.35 14.79 8.58
CA SER A 787 -27.78 13.87 7.59
C SER A 787 -27.40 14.62 6.32
N PHE A 788 -26.26 14.29 5.72
CA PHE A 788 -25.74 14.98 4.56
C PHE A 788 -25.10 14.00 3.58
N ASP A 789 -25.08 14.41 2.30
CA ASP A 789 -24.43 13.65 1.24
C ASP A 789 -22.94 14.04 1.16
N THR A 790 -22.10 13.05 0.86
CA THR A 790 -20.65 13.27 0.75
C THR A 790 -20.21 13.24 -0.70
N GLN A 791 -19.89 12.06 -1.25
CA GLN A 791 -19.43 11.89 -2.63
C GLN A 791 -20.51 11.21 -3.46
N GLY A 792 -20.52 11.49 -4.76
CA GLY A 792 -21.49 10.94 -5.70
C GLY A 792 -22.02 11.97 -6.66
N PHE A 793 -23.11 11.62 -7.31
CA PHE A 793 -23.76 12.45 -8.33
C PHE A 793 -25.19 12.85 -7.93
N GLY A 794 -25.41 12.95 -6.62
CA GLY A 794 -26.73 13.24 -6.04
C GLY A 794 -27.67 12.04 -6.03
N THR A 795 -28.83 12.20 -5.38
CA THR A 795 -29.78 11.11 -5.16
C THR A 795 -30.44 10.55 -6.42
N GLY A 796 -30.40 11.29 -7.54
CA GLY A 796 -30.90 10.80 -8.84
C GLY A 796 -30.00 9.79 -9.54
N LEU A 797 -28.72 9.69 -9.15
CA LEU A 797 -27.70 8.83 -9.78
C LEU A 797 -26.97 7.94 -8.76
N GLY A 798 -27.18 8.15 -7.48
CA GLY A 798 -26.51 7.48 -6.40
C GLY A 798 -25.43 8.36 -5.76
N THR A 799 -25.45 8.40 -4.43
CA THR A 799 -24.53 9.19 -3.60
C THR A 799 -24.30 8.50 -2.27
N PHE A 800 -23.19 8.83 -1.61
CA PHE A 800 -22.93 8.39 -0.25
C PHE A 800 -23.57 9.35 0.75
N ARG A 801 -24.20 8.81 1.80
CA ARG A 801 -24.86 9.62 2.82
C ARG A 801 -24.37 9.26 4.20
N ILE A 802 -24.05 10.27 4.99
CA ILE A 802 -23.78 10.14 6.42
C ILE A 802 -25.08 10.38 7.18
N GLU A 803 -25.52 9.33 7.89
CA GLU A 803 -26.80 9.30 8.61
C GLU A 803 -26.66 8.46 9.87
N GLU A 804 -27.20 8.93 11.00
CA GLU A 804 -27.16 8.22 12.28
C GLU A 804 -27.87 6.85 12.21
N GLY A 805 -27.23 5.82 12.77
CA GLY A 805 -27.72 4.44 12.78
C GLY A 805 -27.56 3.71 11.45
N LYS A 806 -26.80 4.27 10.51
CA LYS A 806 -26.54 3.68 9.19
C LYS A 806 -25.06 3.43 8.96
N SER A 807 -24.76 2.62 7.93
CA SER A 807 -23.38 2.40 7.51
C SER A 807 -22.73 3.72 7.10
N ALA A 808 -21.46 3.89 7.47
CA ALA A 808 -20.65 5.03 7.03
C ALA A 808 -20.35 5.02 5.51
N THR A 809 -20.67 3.92 4.82
CA THR A 809 -20.46 3.73 3.38
C THR A 809 -21.75 3.37 2.64
N GLN A 810 -22.92 3.67 3.24
CA GLN A 810 -24.20 3.45 2.56
C GLN A 810 -24.31 4.30 1.29
N ILE A 811 -24.87 3.70 0.25
CA ILE A 811 -25.24 4.35 -0.99
C ILE A 811 -26.74 4.59 -0.95
N VAL A 812 -27.14 5.85 -1.15
CA VAL A 812 -28.55 6.24 -1.24
C VAL A 812 -28.88 6.78 -2.61
N GLY A 813 -30.15 6.68 -2.98
CA GLY A 813 -30.68 7.31 -4.18
C GLY A 813 -32.19 7.41 -4.10
N ASN A 814 -32.79 8.12 -5.06
CA ASN A 814 -34.24 8.17 -5.16
C ASN A 814 -34.77 6.84 -5.73
N ASP A 815 -35.89 6.39 -5.20
CA ASP A 815 -36.73 5.37 -5.85
C ASP A 815 -37.56 6.00 -6.99
N GLU A 816 -38.38 5.19 -7.68
CA GLU A 816 -39.27 5.65 -8.76
C GLU A 816 -40.35 6.65 -8.29
N ASN A 817 -40.60 6.78 -6.99
CA ASN A 817 -41.51 7.72 -6.39
C ASN A 817 -40.83 9.01 -5.92
N GLY A 818 -39.53 9.13 -6.09
CA GLY A 818 -38.73 10.27 -5.66
C GLY A 818 -38.37 10.24 -4.16
N ASN A 819 -38.54 9.13 -3.46
CA ASN A 819 -38.13 8.99 -2.06
C ASN A 819 -36.66 8.58 -2.01
N VAL A 820 -35.90 9.18 -1.11
CA VAL A 820 -34.50 8.78 -0.86
C VAL A 820 -34.49 7.47 -0.06
N VAL A 821 -33.93 6.43 -0.64
CA VAL A 821 -33.80 5.10 -0.05
C VAL A 821 -32.37 4.61 -0.07
N ALA A 822 -32.04 3.66 0.81
CA ALA A 822 -30.76 2.97 0.74
C ALA A 822 -30.79 1.98 -0.42
N LEU A 823 -29.85 2.10 -1.34
CA LEU A 823 -29.73 1.24 -2.54
C LEU A 823 -28.62 0.20 -2.39
N GLY A 824 -27.59 0.48 -1.57
CA GLY A 824 -26.47 -0.41 -1.38
C GLY A 824 -25.52 0.07 -0.30
N ASP A 825 -24.40 -0.66 -0.17
CA ASP A 825 -23.30 -0.36 0.75
C ASP A 825 -21.97 -0.71 0.08
N ALA A 826 -21.01 0.21 0.04
CA ALA A 826 -19.71 -0.07 -0.53
C ALA A 826 -18.82 -0.99 0.35
N GLU A 827 -19.20 -1.21 1.63
CA GLU A 827 -18.48 -2.12 2.51
C GLU A 827 -18.81 -3.59 2.18
N PRO A 828 -17.83 -4.44 1.87
CA PRO A 828 -18.08 -5.83 1.50
C PRO A 828 -18.61 -6.67 2.67
N ASP A 829 -19.37 -7.73 2.38
CA ASP A 829 -19.81 -8.72 3.35
C ASP A 829 -18.63 -9.40 4.03
N PHE A 830 -17.64 -9.77 3.24
CA PHE A 830 -16.33 -10.24 3.69
C PHE A 830 -15.31 -10.17 2.55
N GLN A 831 -14.04 -10.25 2.92
CA GLN A 831 -12.97 -10.53 1.98
C GLN A 831 -12.20 -11.77 2.42
N MET A 832 -11.74 -12.56 1.45
CA MET A 832 -11.00 -13.79 1.68
C MET A 832 -9.88 -13.94 0.68
N SER A 833 -8.73 -14.39 1.15
CA SER A 833 -7.59 -14.71 0.28
C SER A 833 -7.16 -16.14 0.50
N PHE A 834 -6.67 -16.76 -0.56
CA PHE A 834 -6.17 -18.11 -0.55
C PHE A 834 -4.84 -18.18 -1.29
N ASN A 835 -3.77 -18.46 -0.57
CA ASN A 835 -2.44 -18.61 -1.13
C ASN A 835 -1.99 -20.06 -1.09
N ASN A 836 -1.18 -20.47 -2.08
CA ASN A 836 -0.53 -21.77 -2.11
C ASN A 836 0.86 -21.66 -2.67
N ASN A 837 1.77 -22.41 -2.09
CA ASN A 837 3.14 -22.52 -2.53
C ASN A 837 3.52 -24.00 -2.58
N PHE A 838 3.89 -24.47 -3.76
CA PHE A 838 4.33 -25.84 -4.01
C PHE A 838 5.79 -25.80 -4.45
N LYS A 839 6.66 -26.49 -3.75
CA LYS A 839 8.04 -26.69 -4.16
C LYS A 839 8.25 -28.17 -4.49
N TYR A 840 8.70 -28.46 -5.70
CA TYR A 840 9.08 -29.78 -6.13
C TYR A 840 10.50 -29.76 -6.67
N LYS A 841 11.47 -30.25 -5.89
CA LYS A 841 12.90 -30.13 -6.16
C LYS A 841 13.25 -28.65 -6.43
N ASP A 842 13.71 -28.34 -7.63
CA ASP A 842 14.15 -27.01 -8.07
C ASP A 842 13.01 -26.15 -8.65
N PHE A 843 11.78 -26.71 -8.74
CA PHE A 843 10.61 -25.98 -9.22
C PHE A 843 9.78 -25.43 -8.07
N THR A 844 9.32 -24.19 -8.22
CA THR A 844 8.36 -23.56 -7.30
C THR A 844 7.16 -23.07 -8.11
N LEU A 845 5.96 -23.54 -7.74
CA LEU A 845 4.68 -23.05 -8.24
C LEU A 845 3.96 -22.37 -7.10
N SER A 846 3.60 -21.11 -7.28
CA SER A 846 2.81 -20.36 -6.30
C SER A 846 1.63 -19.67 -6.97
N PHE A 847 0.52 -19.57 -6.25
CA PHE A 847 -0.63 -18.78 -6.69
C PHE A 847 -1.39 -18.18 -5.52
N PHE A 848 -2.10 -17.07 -5.83
CA PHE A 848 -2.80 -16.26 -4.84
C PHE A 848 -4.15 -15.82 -5.40
N TRP A 849 -5.24 -16.27 -4.77
CA TRP A 849 -6.60 -15.87 -5.06
C TRP A 849 -7.09 -14.84 -4.05
N HIS A 850 -7.90 -13.89 -4.52
CA HIS A 850 -8.57 -12.90 -3.70
C HIS A 850 -10.06 -12.86 -4.06
N TRP A 851 -10.91 -13.03 -3.06
CA TRP A 851 -12.36 -13.01 -3.16
C TRP A 851 -12.91 -11.87 -2.29
N LYS A 852 -13.62 -10.93 -2.92
CA LYS A 852 -14.45 -9.95 -2.27
C LYS A 852 -15.91 -10.34 -2.52
N LYS A 853 -16.71 -10.48 -1.46
CA LYS A 853 -18.14 -10.74 -1.56
C LYS A 853 -18.90 -9.54 -1.02
N GLY A 854 -19.92 -9.07 -1.79
CA GLY A 854 -20.67 -7.86 -1.47
C GLY A 854 -19.85 -6.59 -1.66
N GLY A 855 -20.41 -5.49 -1.23
CA GLY A 855 -19.95 -4.14 -1.52
C GLY A 855 -20.46 -3.69 -2.89
N ASP A 856 -21.18 -2.58 -2.90
CA ASP A 856 -21.84 -2.05 -4.10
C ASP A 856 -21.07 -0.83 -4.61
N ASN A 857 -21.13 -0.61 -5.92
CA ASN A 857 -20.57 0.55 -6.60
C ASN A 857 -21.67 1.29 -7.37
N VAL A 858 -21.53 2.63 -7.48
CA VAL A 858 -22.29 3.45 -8.42
C VAL A 858 -21.61 3.39 -9.79
N ASN A 859 -22.23 2.76 -10.77
CA ASN A 859 -21.72 2.59 -12.13
C ASN A 859 -22.50 3.46 -13.12
N LEU A 860 -21.88 4.53 -13.60
CA LEU A 860 -22.45 5.43 -14.61
C LEU A 860 -21.88 5.24 -16.02
N SER A 861 -20.86 4.38 -16.19
CA SER A 861 -20.26 4.12 -17.49
C SER A 861 -21.28 3.56 -18.49
N ARG A 862 -22.20 2.69 -18.03
CA ARG A 862 -23.27 2.14 -18.88
C ARG A 862 -24.29 3.20 -19.27
N LEU A 863 -24.69 4.07 -18.35
CA LEU A 863 -25.62 5.17 -18.63
C LEU A 863 -25.07 6.08 -19.74
N LEU A 864 -23.79 6.43 -19.68
CA LEU A 864 -23.13 7.22 -20.72
C LEU A 864 -23.15 6.51 -22.07
N SER A 865 -22.87 5.20 -22.08
CA SER A 865 -23.00 4.39 -23.31
C SER A 865 -24.43 4.35 -23.83
N ASP A 866 -25.44 4.35 -22.96
CA ASP A 866 -26.87 4.34 -23.36
C ASP A 866 -27.28 5.69 -23.96
N PHE A 867 -26.76 6.81 -23.47
CA PHE A 867 -26.96 8.10 -24.16
C PHE A 867 -26.40 8.10 -25.57
N GLY A 868 -25.25 7.44 -25.77
CA GLY A 868 -24.69 7.14 -27.09
C GLY A 868 -25.39 5.99 -27.83
N ASN A 869 -26.39 5.33 -27.24
CA ASN A 869 -27.03 4.11 -27.76
C ASN A 869 -26.02 2.99 -28.11
N THR A 870 -24.85 2.96 -27.46
CA THR A 870 -23.72 2.11 -27.82
C THR A 870 -23.50 0.92 -26.87
N SER A 871 -24.17 0.88 -25.73
CA SER A 871 -23.93 -0.16 -24.71
C SER A 871 -24.21 -1.58 -25.24
N ALA A 872 -23.35 -2.52 -24.91
CA ALA A 872 -23.42 -3.90 -25.39
C ALA A 872 -24.68 -4.66 -24.95
N ASP A 873 -25.30 -4.24 -23.86
CA ASP A 873 -26.52 -4.83 -23.28
C ASP A 873 -27.77 -3.99 -23.57
N TYR A 874 -27.68 -2.96 -24.40
CA TYR A 874 -28.77 -2.00 -24.66
C TYR A 874 -30.09 -2.69 -24.98
N ASP A 875 -30.08 -3.67 -25.88
CA ASP A 875 -31.27 -4.35 -26.41
C ASP A 875 -31.76 -5.51 -25.53
N LYS A 876 -31.09 -5.82 -24.40
CA LYS A 876 -31.59 -6.80 -23.44
C LYS A 876 -32.80 -6.25 -22.68
N MET A 877 -33.64 -7.17 -22.14
CA MET A 877 -34.92 -6.84 -21.48
C MET A 877 -34.91 -7.33 -20.02
N ASN A 878 -33.82 -7.22 -19.30
CA ASN A 878 -33.68 -7.86 -18.00
C ASN A 878 -33.49 -6.90 -16.82
N LEU A 879 -33.38 -5.60 -17.05
CA LEU A 879 -33.26 -4.60 -15.98
C LEU A 879 -34.60 -4.02 -15.58
N ASP A 880 -35.49 -3.70 -16.54
CA ASP A 880 -36.80 -3.16 -16.26
C ASP A 880 -37.71 -4.22 -15.56
N PRO A 881 -38.11 -4.02 -14.30
CA PRO A 881 -39.02 -4.96 -13.60
C PRO A 881 -40.38 -5.16 -14.29
N SER A 882 -40.84 -4.17 -15.05
CA SER A 882 -42.08 -4.28 -15.84
C SER A 882 -41.90 -5.11 -17.09
N GLY A 883 -40.66 -5.31 -17.57
CA GLY A 883 -40.35 -5.99 -18.84
C GLY A 883 -40.81 -5.25 -20.08
N THR A 884 -41.07 -3.95 -20.00
CA THR A 884 -41.56 -3.12 -21.14
C THR A 884 -40.44 -2.39 -21.85
N LEU A 885 -39.38 -2.02 -21.15
CA LEU A 885 -38.22 -1.30 -21.70
C LEU A 885 -37.01 -2.23 -21.81
N ASN A 886 -36.21 -2.00 -22.84
CA ASN A 886 -34.88 -2.59 -22.89
C ASN A 886 -33.95 -1.90 -21.89
N ASN A 887 -32.79 -2.52 -21.61
CA ASN A 887 -31.87 -2.04 -20.58
C ASN A 887 -31.42 -0.59 -20.82
N GLY A 888 -31.09 -0.23 -22.06
CA GLY A 888 -30.62 1.11 -22.37
C GLY A 888 -31.71 2.17 -22.17
N ASP A 889 -32.92 1.90 -22.63
CA ASP A 889 -34.06 2.81 -22.48
C ASP A 889 -34.51 2.87 -21.01
N TYR A 890 -34.41 1.77 -20.25
CA TYR A 890 -34.70 1.77 -18.83
C TYR A 890 -33.73 2.66 -18.05
N ARG A 891 -32.42 2.52 -18.24
CA ARG A 891 -31.41 3.38 -17.59
C ARG A 891 -31.59 4.85 -17.97
N LYS A 892 -31.90 5.18 -19.23
CA LYS A 892 -32.22 6.55 -19.66
C LYS A 892 -33.51 7.07 -19.02
N SER A 893 -34.53 6.22 -18.90
CA SER A 893 -35.76 6.56 -18.19
C SER A 893 -35.52 6.83 -16.71
N ALA A 894 -34.66 6.02 -16.05
CA ALA A 894 -34.28 6.22 -14.66
C ALA A 894 -33.58 7.58 -14.47
N PHE A 895 -32.63 7.91 -15.34
CA PHE A 895 -31.98 9.23 -15.33
C PHE A 895 -33.02 10.37 -15.52
N GLY A 896 -33.89 10.27 -16.53
CA GLY A 896 -34.93 11.26 -16.78
C GLY A 896 -35.98 11.38 -15.66
N GLY A 897 -36.29 10.28 -14.98
CA GLY A 897 -37.14 10.20 -13.82
C GLY A 897 -36.45 10.58 -12.50
N GLY A 898 -35.12 10.67 -12.49
CA GLY A 898 -34.31 11.02 -11.31
C GLY A 898 -34.24 9.92 -10.25
N PHE A 899 -34.33 8.62 -10.62
CA PHE A 899 -34.17 7.50 -9.71
C PHE A 899 -32.89 6.69 -10.02
N ALA A 900 -32.24 6.15 -8.98
CA ALA A 900 -30.86 5.70 -9.03
C ALA A 900 -30.68 4.17 -8.98
N ASP A 901 -31.75 3.40 -8.79
CA ASP A 901 -31.69 1.94 -8.63
C ASP A 901 -30.84 1.21 -9.69
N PRO A 902 -30.97 1.48 -11.00
CA PRO A 902 -30.22 0.75 -12.03
C PRO A 902 -28.75 1.12 -12.13
N PHE A 903 -28.26 2.05 -11.30
CA PHE A 903 -26.88 2.53 -11.30
C PHE A 903 -26.06 1.99 -10.13
N VAL A 904 -26.69 1.29 -9.16
CA VAL A 904 -26.00 0.68 -8.02
C VAL A 904 -25.89 -0.82 -8.27
N GLU A 905 -24.66 -1.33 -8.38
CA GLU A 905 -24.38 -2.71 -8.77
C GLU A 905 -23.47 -3.43 -7.76
N ASP A 906 -23.69 -4.76 -7.57
CA ASP A 906 -22.81 -5.63 -6.76
C ASP A 906 -21.40 -5.65 -7.35
N ALA A 907 -20.42 -5.21 -6.57
CA ALA A 907 -19.01 -5.16 -6.91
C ALA A 907 -18.22 -6.37 -6.38
N SER A 908 -18.87 -7.52 -6.20
CA SER A 908 -18.22 -8.79 -5.83
C SER A 908 -17.27 -9.27 -6.93
N TYR A 909 -16.17 -9.88 -6.55
CA TYR A 909 -15.24 -10.50 -7.48
C TYR A 909 -14.46 -11.67 -6.89
N LEU A 910 -13.98 -12.56 -7.75
CA LEU A 910 -12.96 -13.55 -7.47
C LEU A 910 -11.83 -13.41 -8.49
N LYS A 911 -10.62 -13.03 -8.03
CA LYS A 911 -9.47 -12.78 -8.90
C LYS A 911 -8.31 -13.68 -8.57
N LEU A 912 -7.69 -14.28 -9.59
CA LEU A 912 -6.34 -14.85 -9.48
C LEU A 912 -5.34 -13.70 -9.57
N ARG A 913 -4.98 -13.18 -8.39
CA ARG A 913 -4.09 -12.02 -8.26
C ARG A 913 -2.70 -12.30 -8.77
N GLU A 914 -2.15 -13.42 -8.35
CA GLU A 914 -0.77 -13.78 -8.66
C GLU A 914 -0.68 -15.27 -8.97
N ILE A 915 0.13 -15.61 -9.97
CA ILE A 915 0.59 -16.96 -10.23
C ILE A 915 2.03 -16.87 -10.70
N GLY A 916 2.90 -17.74 -10.20
CA GLY A 916 4.31 -17.79 -10.59
C GLY A 916 4.82 -19.22 -10.66
N LEU A 917 5.55 -19.55 -11.71
CA LEU A 917 6.29 -20.80 -11.87
C LEU A 917 7.76 -20.46 -12.05
N TYR A 918 8.59 -20.93 -11.13
CA TYR A 918 10.03 -20.65 -11.09
C TYR A 918 10.83 -21.94 -11.09
N TYR A 919 12.03 -21.86 -11.66
CA TYR A 919 13.02 -22.92 -11.67
C TYR A 919 14.37 -22.36 -11.23
N ASN A 920 14.93 -22.93 -10.18
CA ASN A 920 16.29 -22.65 -9.70
C ASN A 920 17.26 -23.64 -10.36
N LEU A 921 18.32 -23.16 -10.98
CA LEU A 921 19.33 -24.05 -11.55
C LEU A 921 20.07 -24.79 -10.42
N PRO A 922 20.14 -26.14 -10.46
CA PRO A 922 20.84 -26.89 -9.44
C PRO A 922 22.33 -26.55 -9.34
N GLU A 923 22.92 -26.61 -8.16
CA GLU A 923 24.32 -26.28 -7.89
C GLU A 923 25.29 -27.00 -8.83
N ASN A 924 25.05 -28.28 -9.12
CA ASN A 924 25.86 -29.06 -10.07
C ASN A 924 25.86 -28.48 -11.50
N ALA A 925 24.75 -27.88 -11.92
CA ALA A 925 24.66 -27.19 -13.22
C ALA A 925 25.39 -25.85 -13.18
N LEU A 926 25.26 -25.09 -12.10
CA LEU A 926 25.96 -23.80 -11.91
C LEU A 926 27.49 -24.00 -11.91
N GLN A 927 27.99 -24.99 -11.20
CA GLN A 927 29.40 -25.35 -11.16
C GLN A 927 29.95 -25.68 -12.55
N LYS A 928 29.20 -26.47 -13.34
CA LYS A 928 29.60 -26.86 -14.70
C LYS A 928 29.56 -25.71 -15.70
N LEU A 929 28.58 -24.83 -15.59
CA LEU A 929 28.33 -23.74 -16.56
C LEU A 929 29.17 -22.49 -16.25
N PHE A 930 29.40 -22.19 -14.97
CA PHE A 930 29.95 -20.90 -14.53
C PHE A 930 31.22 -21.02 -13.68
N ASN A 931 31.79 -22.23 -13.51
CA ASN A 931 33.03 -22.51 -12.75
C ASN A 931 32.99 -21.94 -11.31
N GLY A 932 31.82 -21.91 -10.66
CA GLY A 932 31.65 -21.40 -9.28
C GLY A 932 31.61 -19.89 -9.13
N ASN A 933 31.60 -19.12 -10.24
CA ASN A 933 31.47 -17.64 -10.19
C ASN A 933 30.01 -17.16 -10.05
N VAL A 934 29.04 -18.05 -10.17
CA VAL A 934 27.60 -17.76 -10.05
C VAL A 934 27.06 -18.62 -8.93
N SER A 935 26.46 -17.97 -7.93
CA SER A 935 25.91 -18.64 -6.74
C SER A 935 24.48 -19.14 -6.96
N ASN A 936 23.70 -18.45 -7.78
CA ASN A 936 22.30 -18.77 -8.05
C ASN A 936 21.88 -18.29 -9.45
N VAL A 937 21.05 -19.07 -10.14
CA VAL A 937 20.31 -18.64 -11.33
C VAL A 937 18.87 -19.10 -11.21
N LYS A 938 17.93 -18.17 -11.20
CA LYS A 938 16.48 -18.41 -11.13
C LYS A 938 15.81 -17.90 -12.41
N VAL A 939 15.02 -18.72 -13.06
CA VAL A 939 14.20 -18.34 -14.23
C VAL A 939 12.73 -18.59 -13.89
N GLY A 940 11.82 -17.80 -14.47
CA GLY A 940 10.42 -17.98 -14.15
C GLY A 940 9.46 -17.30 -15.09
N LEU A 941 8.20 -17.69 -14.98
CA LEU A 941 7.05 -17.06 -15.61
C LEU A 941 6.07 -16.67 -14.52
N SER A 942 5.46 -15.50 -14.64
CA SER A 942 4.41 -15.08 -13.72
C SER A 942 3.29 -14.32 -14.42
N GLY A 943 2.14 -14.26 -13.73
CA GLY A 943 1.00 -13.49 -14.15
C GLY A 943 0.31 -12.80 -12.99
N HIS A 944 -0.23 -11.61 -13.25
CA HIS A 944 -1.01 -10.83 -12.30
C HIS A 944 -2.39 -10.53 -12.87
N ASN A 945 -3.44 -10.72 -12.05
CA ASN A 945 -4.85 -10.53 -12.44
C ASN A 945 -5.25 -11.25 -13.72
N ILE A 946 -4.69 -12.45 -13.98
CA ILE A 946 -4.91 -13.16 -15.25
C ILE A 946 -6.30 -13.81 -15.36
N ILE A 947 -6.95 -14.12 -14.25
CA ILE A 947 -8.32 -14.60 -14.18
C ILE A 947 -9.12 -13.66 -13.28
N ASN A 948 -10.21 -13.10 -13.82
CA ASN A 948 -11.11 -12.20 -13.14
C ASN A 948 -12.55 -12.68 -13.36
N ILE A 949 -13.27 -12.95 -12.28
CA ILE A 949 -14.64 -13.44 -12.30
C ILE A 949 -15.48 -12.45 -11.50
N PHE A 950 -16.36 -11.73 -12.18
CA PHE A 950 -17.33 -10.79 -11.60
C PHE A 950 -18.51 -10.60 -12.57
N ASP A 951 -19.66 -10.21 -12.03
CA ASP A 951 -20.87 -9.89 -12.81
C ASP A 951 -21.08 -8.37 -12.96
N TYR A 952 -20.13 -7.57 -12.49
CA TYR A 952 -20.15 -6.11 -12.56
C TYR A 952 -20.09 -5.63 -14.02
N ASN A 953 -21.02 -4.75 -14.41
CA ASN A 953 -21.19 -4.33 -15.79
C ASN A 953 -20.23 -3.22 -16.24
N SER A 954 -18.99 -3.20 -15.75
CA SER A 954 -17.97 -2.27 -16.16
C SER A 954 -16.58 -2.88 -16.23
N TYR A 955 -15.54 -2.04 -16.28
CA TYR A 955 -14.16 -2.47 -16.51
C TYR A 955 -13.60 -3.29 -15.35
N ASP A 956 -13.74 -2.78 -14.11
CA ASP A 956 -13.22 -3.45 -12.92
C ASP A 956 -13.91 -2.94 -11.65
N PRO A 957 -14.55 -3.83 -10.84
CA PRO A 957 -15.21 -3.43 -9.60
C PRO A 957 -14.28 -2.89 -8.50
N GLU A 958 -12.95 -2.90 -8.70
CA GLU A 958 -11.97 -2.36 -7.74
C GLU A 958 -11.52 -0.94 -8.06
N VAL A 959 -11.93 -0.35 -9.18
CA VAL A 959 -11.57 1.02 -9.55
C VAL A 959 -12.64 1.99 -9.06
N SER A 960 -12.21 3.11 -8.46
CA SER A 960 -13.09 4.20 -8.04
C SER A 960 -12.51 5.53 -8.47
N ASN A 961 -13.28 6.32 -9.20
CA ASN A 961 -12.87 7.65 -9.68
C ASN A 961 -12.61 8.68 -8.57
N PHE A 962 -13.11 8.46 -7.34
CA PHE A 962 -12.96 9.40 -6.24
C PHE A 962 -11.63 9.26 -5.46
N GLY A 963 -10.69 8.52 -5.98
CA GLY A 963 -9.31 8.52 -5.49
C GLY A 963 -9.12 7.94 -4.09
N SER A 964 -8.03 8.37 -3.44
CA SER A 964 -7.53 7.80 -2.19
C SER A 964 -8.07 8.48 -0.93
N THR A 965 -8.75 9.61 -1.03
CA THR A 965 -9.10 10.45 0.13
C THR A 965 -10.53 10.28 0.63
N ALA A 966 -11.42 9.75 -0.20
CA ALA A 966 -12.84 9.66 0.10
C ALA A 966 -13.18 8.60 1.15
N ALA A 967 -14.10 8.92 2.06
CA ALA A 967 -14.73 7.95 2.94
C ALA A 967 -15.52 6.92 2.13
N GLY A 968 -16.31 7.37 1.15
CA GLY A 968 -17.02 6.54 0.17
C GLY A 968 -16.13 6.28 -1.06
N ILE A 969 -15.81 5.01 -1.31
CA ILE A 969 -15.16 4.52 -2.52
C ILE A 969 -16.14 3.58 -3.21
N GLY A 970 -16.13 3.51 -4.52
CA GLY A 970 -17.06 2.68 -5.29
C GLY A 970 -17.94 3.52 -6.22
N ILE A 971 -17.33 4.52 -6.87
CA ILE A 971 -18.00 5.28 -7.94
C ILE A 971 -17.17 5.15 -9.19
N GLU A 972 -17.82 4.79 -10.29
CA GLU A 972 -17.18 4.57 -11.57
C GLU A 972 -17.87 5.34 -12.69
N VAL A 973 -17.09 6.15 -13.41
CA VAL A 973 -17.49 6.85 -14.62
C VAL A 973 -16.33 6.87 -15.60
N ALA A 974 -16.39 6.06 -16.66
CA ALA A 974 -15.41 6.01 -17.75
C ALA A 974 -13.93 6.02 -17.28
N PRO A 975 -13.53 5.18 -16.32
CA PRO A 975 -12.15 5.17 -15.80
C PRO A 975 -11.17 4.60 -16.82
N PHE A 976 -9.88 4.77 -16.55
CA PHE A 976 -8.84 3.99 -17.21
C PHE A 976 -8.95 2.53 -16.75
N PRO A 977 -9.13 1.54 -17.64
CA PRO A 977 -9.32 0.15 -17.25
C PRO A 977 -8.08 -0.46 -16.56
N SER A 978 -8.30 -1.38 -15.61
CA SER A 978 -7.22 -2.18 -15.01
C SER A 978 -6.60 -3.14 -16.00
N SER A 979 -5.36 -3.54 -15.76
CA SER A 979 -4.59 -4.45 -16.62
C SER A 979 -4.26 -5.78 -15.95
N LYS A 980 -4.23 -6.85 -16.73
CA LYS A 980 -3.59 -8.12 -16.41
C LYS A 980 -2.17 -8.12 -17.00
N ARG A 981 -1.25 -8.80 -16.32
CA ARG A 981 0.18 -8.77 -16.66
C ARG A 981 0.74 -10.17 -16.83
N PHE A 982 1.66 -10.32 -17.78
CA PHE A 982 2.41 -11.54 -18.06
C PHE A 982 3.90 -11.21 -18.06
N MET A 983 4.69 -11.94 -17.25
CA MET A 983 6.09 -11.62 -17.04
C MET A 983 6.99 -12.86 -17.19
N PHE A 984 8.17 -12.66 -17.77
CA PHE A 984 9.31 -13.58 -17.73
C PHE A 984 10.37 -13.01 -16.78
N HIS A 985 11.01 -13.88 -16.02
CA HIS A 985 12.00 -13.51 -14.99
C HIS A 985 13.32 -14.20 -15.19
N LEU A 986 14.40 -13.48 -14.97
CA LEU A 986 15.76 -13.99 -14.85
C LEU A 986 16.44 -13.31 -13.66
N SER A 987 16.97 -14.10 -12.71
CA SER A 987 17.78 -13.58 -11.61
C SER A 987 19.09 -14.34 -11.52
N ILE A 988 20.20 -13.62 -11.31
CA ILE A 988 21.56 -14.16 -11.26
C ILE A 988 22.24 -13.60 -10.01
N GLY A 989 22.70 -14.48 -9.11
CA GLY A 989 23.54 -14.16 -7.96
C GLY A 989 25.02 -14.46 -8.25
N LEU A 990 25.91 -13.51 -7.94
CA LEU A 990 27.36 -13.58 -8.12
C LEU A 990 28.09 -13.61 -6.77
#